data_bb8e47b55d4fc847049ac9a95b810d3e
#
_entry.id   bb8e47b55d4fc847049ac9a95b810d3e
#
_cell.length_a   1.000
_cell.length_b   1.000
_cell.length_c   1.000
_cell.angle_alpha   90.00
_cell.angle_beta   90.00
_cell.angle_gamma   90.00
#
_symmetry.space_group_name_H-M   'P 1'
#
loop_
_entity.id
_entity.type
_entity.pdbx_description
1 polymer ?
#
loop_
_entity_poly.entity_id
_entity_poly.type
_entity_poly.pdbx_seq_one_letter_code
_entity_poly.pdbx_strand_id
1 'polypeptide(L)'
;MSFVKCCFESTEGHDFLDSLVQKCTDPGCCCGCCSALRPRYKRLVDNIFPASPQDGLVKSNMEKLTFYSLSSPEKLDRIGEYLFQKASRDIYRRRHGFVIIAMEAMDQLLVACHSQTLNLFVESFLKMVQKLLESTDPQLQILATQSFVRFANIEEDTPSYHRRYDFFVSKFSAMCHSNHNDKPTRENIRLAGIQGLQGVIRKTVSDDLVENIWESQHMDKIVPSLLYNMQTAEKYETVSCMETDARDGLEDDPPRLAEACLRELVGRASFGHIRSVLRPVLTHFDRHELWVPTEFAVHTFKIIMFSIQAQYSYSVVEALLQHLDAGVGTRVRAARAAVLSSIVAFAAGDSVGPSVLEIINNLLTNLRASVARDSEKESDEKLYQEALINALGEFADHLPDFQKIDIMMFIVSKIPNQRGKGTKADSMLQSILLKSLLKVGTTYKTTELSKAFPAAFLDALLRLSGAGEASTRALLQRILHTLLDRRGNAPALVTPTVDYAKLGLIVEKCSRPDLIFISKHGYAIFSSLYDGLQLESNTAENVCAIYTTLALLCVELASEETVCDMLQLILSMQQSALSNPVMSCAQACRVHGAALALLALVPHVLLLPALQEYVAQIIEARREEAPHLLPPLLEDYDIPPSKMPNKLPYLMIDQMALSECLKACGVEARLQPAAPYAGAALAHRHSWVEAGAAQGRDSLADISAGPNAELDSANSSPGVQRHSGAGESVSLEALRRAAAGPSEAERREAERRRATLNDTFRTAPFDHLLLLTQPKYEIKEKLEEIFNSLSEEPLLGVGVGGSPAGKPTPCTKYFPELFLY
;
A
#
# COMPACT_ATOMS: atom_id res chain seq x y z
N MET A 1 37.68 41.30 69.32
CA MET A 1 38.51 41.01 68.15
C MET A 1 39.24 39.66 68.17
N SER A 2 39.12 38.89 69.23
CA SER A 2 39.82 37.62 69.34
C SER A 2 38.98 36.39 68.85
N PHE A 3 37.69 36.55 68.69
CA PHE A 3 36.79 35.48 68.23
C PHE A 3 36.72 35.31 66.71
N VAL A 4 37.15 36.30 65.95
CA VAL A 4 37.11 36.29 64.47
C VAL A 4 38.31 35.62 63.86
N LYS A 5 39.41 35.45 64.60
CA LYS A 5 40.66 34.88 64.08
C LYS A 5 40.70 33.36 64.11
N CYS A 6 39.84 32.69 64.84
CA CYS A 6 39.81 31.22 64.97
C CYS A 6 38.92 30.52 63.95
N CYS A 7 38.07 31.24 63.22
CA CYS A 7 37.17 30.66 62.22
C CYS A 7 37.69 30.68 60.77
N PHE A 8 38.94 31.07 60.54
CA PHE A 8 39.51 31.24 59.20
C PHE A 8 40.41 30.07 58.74
N GLU A 9 40.63 29.07 59.58
CA GLU A 9 41.60 27.99 59.22
C GLU A 9 40.98 26.61 59.01
N SER A 10 39.65 26.45 58.90
CA SER A 10 39.09 25.18 58.49
C SER A 10 38.05 25.35 57.38
N THR A 11 38.06 24.48 56.40
CA THR A 11 37.11 24.40 55.31
C THR A 11 35.64 24.29 55.75
N GLU A 12 35.38 23.87 56.96
CA GLU A 12 34.06 23.85 57.61
C GLU A 12 33.54 25.25 58.03
N GLY A 13 34.42 26.21 58.13
CA GLY A 13 34.06 27.61 58.51
C GLY A 13 33.29 28.39 57.40
N HIS A 14 33.41 28.00 56.15
CA HIS A 14 32.68 28.67 55.05
C HIS A 14 31.18 28.37 55.04
N ASP A 15 30.79 27.17 55.33
CA ASP A 15 29.37 26.81 55.42
C ASP A 15 28.70 27.36 56.67
N PHE A 16 29.46 27.45 57.78
CA PHE A 16 28.98 28.07 59.03
C PHE A 16 28.82 29.58 58.87
N LEU A 17 29.70 30.28 58.19
CA LEU A 17 29.61 31.70 57.91
C LEU A 17 28.48 32.02 56.93
N ASP A 18 28.27 31.21 55.90
CA ASP A 18 27.14 31.34 54.98
C ASP A 18 25.80 31.05 55.69
N SER A 19 25.72 30.09 56.62
CA SER A 19 24.55 29.82 57.48
C SER A 19 24.29 30.98 58.47
N LEU A 20 25.33 31.58 59.06
CA LEU A 20 25.22 32.76 59.95
C LEU A 20 24.78 34.00 59.14
N VAL A 21 25.33 34.27 57.99
CA VAL A 21 24.92 35.35 57.07
C VAL A 21 23.49 35.13 56.59
N GLN A 22 23.06 33.88 56.36
CA GLN A 22 21.71 33.53 55.99
C GLN A 22 20.71 33.82 57.12
N LYS A 23 21.05 33.55 58.39
CA LYS A 23 20.26 33.86 59.59
C LYS A 23 20.18 35.36 59.89
N CYS A 24 21.24 36.11 59.54
CA CYS A 24 21.25 37.57 59.69
C CYS A 24 20.55 38.34 58.58
N THR A 25 20.10 37.66 57.51
CA THR A 25 19.39 38.31 56.41
C THR A 25 17.86 38.21 56.48
N ASP A 26 17.33 37.65 57.56
CA ASP A 26 15.88 37.73 57.89
C ASP A 26 15.45 39.18 58.16
N PRO A 27 14.28 39.60 57.69
CA PRO A 27 13.81 40.99 57.77
C PRO A 27 13.67 41.56 59.21
N GLY A 28 13.93 40.74 60.22
CA GLY A 28 13.88 41.14 61.64
C GLY A 28 15.23 41.47 62.24
N CYS A 29 16.37 41.42 61.53
CA CYS A 29 17.69 41.69 62.11
C CYS A 29 18.18 43.07 61.71
N CYS A 30 18.16 44.02 62.68
CA CYS A 30 18.45 45.43 62.53
C CYS A 30 19.94 45.76 62.31
N CYS A 31 20.77 44.92 61.77
CA CYS A 31 22.21 45.17 61.61
C CYS A 31 22.58 45.48 60.16
N GLY A 32 22.70 46.75 59.83
CA GLY A 32 23.08 47.25 58.49
C GLY A 32 24.46 46.87 57.97
N CYS A 33 25.36 46.31 58.80
CA CYS A 33 26.71 45.89 58.46
C CYS A 33 26.79 44.56 57.70
N CYS A 34 25.70 43.75 57.72
CA CYS A 34 25.69 42.42 57.05
C CYS A 34 25.50 42.51 55.55
N SER A 35 24.99 43.62 55.02
CA SER A 35 24.77 43.79 53.57
C SER A 35 26.09 43.83 52.74
N ALA A 36 27.18 44.27 53.38
CA ALA A 36 28.49 44.35 52.73
C ALA A 36 29.17 42.98 52.56
N LEU A 37 28.84 42.01 53.44
CA LEU A 37 29.40 40.65 53.42
C LEU A 37 28.62 39.68 52.49
N ARG A 38 27.51 40.11 51.94
CA ARG A 38 26.70 39.26 51.07
C ARG A 38 27.35 39.02 49.72
N PRO A 39 27.44 37.79 49.21
CA PRO A 39 28.03 37.49 47.92
C PRO A 39 27.45 38.33 46.78
N ARG A 40 28.28 38.77 45.84
CA ARG A 40 27.91 39.67 44.74
C ARG A 40 26.73 39.13 43.93
N TYR A 41 26.69 37.82 43.60
CA TYR A 41 25.63 37.19 42.87
C TYR A 41 24.26 37.27 43.59
N LYS A 42 24.21 37.07 44.92
CA LYS A 42 22.97 37.18 45.70
C LYS A 42 22.41 38.61 45.65
N ARG A 43 23.31 39.62 45.73
CA ARG A 43 22.86 41.05 45.59
C ARG A 43 22.30 41.35 44.22
N LEU A 44 22.94 40.86 43.15
CA LEU A 44 22.47 41.04 41.79
C LEU A 44 21.12 40.37 41.57
N VAL A 45 20.91 39.14 42.08
CA VAL A 45 19.63 38.46 42.04
C VAL A 45 18.55 39.18 42.84
N ASP A 46 18.84 39.75 44.02
CA ASP A 46 17.81 40.49 44.79
C ASP A 46 17.42 41.79 44.10
N ASN A 47 18.31 42.45 43.41
CA ASN A 47 18.04 43.72 42.74
C ASN A 47 17.17 43.61 41.49
N ILE A 48 16.94 42.40 40.94
CA ILE A 48 16.04 42.22 39.81
C ILE A 48 14.56 42.26 40.23
N PHE A 49 14.28 42.04 41.52
CA PHE A 49 12.92 42.06 42.05
C PHE A 49 12.50 43.52 42.38
N PRO A 50 11.33 43.98 41.91
CA PRO A 50 10.79 45.27 42.25
C PRO A 50 10.18 45.28 43.69
N ALA A 51 9.79 46.44 44.14
CA ALA A 51 9.06 46.60 45.38
C ALA A 51 7.62 46.01 45.32
N SER A 52 6.95 46.19 44.19
CA SER A 52 5.65 45.60 43.90
C SER A 52 5.81 44.58 42.73
N PRO A 53 5.20 43.38 42.82
CA PRO A 53 5.28 42.41 41.71
C PRO A 53 4.61 42.90 40.43
N GLN A 54 3.73 43.90 40.50
CA GLN A 54 3.06 44.49 39.32
C GLN A 54 4.01 45.28 38.43
N ASP A 55 5.14 45.79 38.98
CA ASP A 55 6.14 46.54 38.23
C ASP A 55 6.99 45.64 37.29
N GLY A 56 6.85 44.30 37.43
CA GLY A 56 7.58 43.34 36.64
C GLY A 56 9.08 43.29 36.92
N LEU A 57 9.83 42.50 36.13
CA LEU A 57 11.26 42.33 36.27
C LEU A 57 12.02 43.62 35.99
N VAL A 58 12.95 44.01 36.89
CA VAL A 58 13.78 45.23 36.70
C VAL A 58 14.81 44.99 35.62
N LYS A 59 14.52 45.37 34.36
CA LYS A 59 15.31 45.04 33.14
C LYS A 59 16.78 45.42 33.28
N SER A 60 17.11 46.67 33.72
CA SER A 60 18.50 47.14 33.85
C SER A 60 19.34 46.32 34.85
N ASN A 61 18.72 45.76 35.88
CA ASN A 61 19.39 44.92 36.84
C ASN A 61 19.49 43.47 36.33
N MET A 62 18.50 43.04 35.53
CA MET A 62 18.58 41.75 34.84
C MET A 62 19.72 41.72 33.81
N GLU A 63 19.91 42.77 33.04
CA GLU A 63 21.04 42.92 32.13
C GLU A 63 22.39 42.81 32.87
N LYS A 64 22.53 43.44 34.05
CA LYS A 64 23.74 43.32 34.90
C LYS A 64 23.93 41.89 35.41
N LEU A 65 22.86 41.20 35.76
CA LEU A 65 22.90 39.79 36.21
C LEU A 65 23.33 38.88 35.05
N THR A 66 22.74 39.08 33.88
CA THR A 66 23.09 38.33 32.66
C THR A 66 24.53 38.52 32.26
N PHE A 67 25.02 39.79 32.23
CA PHE A 67 26.40 40.09 31.95
C PHE A 67 27.36 39.43 32.97
N TYR A 68 26.99 39.46 34.25
CA TYR A 68 27.75 38.80 35.32
C TYR A 68 27.79 37.26 35.11
N SER A 69 26.68 36.67 34.75
CA SER A 69 26.59 35.24 34.48
C SER A 69 27.42 34.80 33.27
N LEU A 70 27.48 35.61 32.22
CA LEU A 70 28.33 35.38 31.05
C LEU A 70 29.82 35.56 31.37
N SER A 71 30.16 36.52 32.25
CA SER A 71 31.54 36.79 32.68
C SER A 71 32.07 35.79 33.70
N SER A 72 31.21 35.12 34.43
CA SER A 72 31.55 34.18 35.52
C SER A 72 30.64 32.95 35.47
N PRO A 73 30.75 32.08 34.43
CA PRO A 73 29.89 30.93 34.24
C PRO A 73 29.86 29.98 35.45
N GLU A 74 30.96 29.87 36.19
CA GLU A 74 31.03 29.06 37.39
C GLU A 74 30.11 29.52 38.53
N LYS A 75 29.53 30.70 38.43
CA LYS A 75 28.52 31.21 39.40
C LYS A 75 27.09 30.95 38.95
N LEU A 76 26.86 30.54 37.71
CA LEU A 76 25.54 30.35 37.12
C LEU A 76 24.70 29.34 37.92
N ASP A 77 25.32 28.23 38.33
CA ASP A 77 24.71 27.23 39.20
C ASP A 77 24.21 27.83 40.53
N ARG A 78 25.05 28.61 41.23
CA ARG A 78 24.70 29.27 42.50
C ARG A 78 23.62 30.34 42.33
N ILE A 79 23.54 30.98 41.16
CA ILE A 79 22.49 31.92 40.82
C ILE A 79 21.16 31.18 40.65
N GLY A 80 21.18 30.07 39.87
CA GLY A 80 20.01 29.22 39.67
C GLY A 80 19.44 28.65 40.99
N GLU A 81 20.30 28.07 41.79
CA GLU A 81 19.90 27.53 43.12
C GLU A 81 19.34 28.63 44.05
N TYR A 82 19.93 29.85 44.05
CA TYR A 82 19.42 30.95 44.85
C TYR A 82 18.06 31.48 44.36
N LEU A 83 17.86 31.57 43.05
CA LEU A 83 16.56 31.88 42.43
C LEU A 83 15.49 30.83 42.81
N PHE A 84 15.85 29.55 42.70
CA PHE A 84 14.97 28.43 43.10
C PHE A 84 14.55 28.51 44.57
N GLN A 85 15.51 28.74 45.48
CA GLN A 85 15.23 28.87 46.92
C GLN A 85 14.35 30.09 47.22
N LYS A 86 14.54 31.21 46.52
CA LYS A 86 13.72 32.42 46.69
C LYS A 86 12.30 32.18 46.16
N ALA A 87 12.14 31.66 44.97
CA ALA A 87 10.86 31.32 44.38
C ALA A 87 10.12 30.28 45.22
N SER A 88 10.79 29.24 45.74
CA SER A 88 10.18 28.25 46.61
C SER A 88 9.59 28.86 47.88
N ARG A 89 10.26 29.85 48.50
CA ARG A 89 9.73 30.60 49.63
C ARG A 89 8.51 31.43 49.25
N ASP A 90 8.53 32.04 48.05
CA ASP A 90 7.43 32.88 47.56
C ASP A 90 6.21 32.05 47.17
N ILE A 91 6.39 30.82 46.64
CA ILE A 91 5.31 29.83 46.43
C ILE A 91 4.65 29.48 47.77
N TYR A 92 5.46 29.16 48.80
CA TYR A 92 4.92 28.83 50.11
C TYR A 92 4.12 29.97 50.72
N ARG A 93 4.59 31.25 50.51
CA ARG A 93 3.93 32.49 50.97
C ARG A 93 2.80 32.97 50.07
N ARG A 94 2.45 32.21 49.02
CA ARG A 94 1.43 32.55 48.00
C ARG A 94 1.67 33.89 47.32
N ARG A 95 2.94 34.29 47.13
CA ARG A 95 3.32 35.52 46.43
C ARG A 95 3.64 35.26 44.98
N HIS A 96 2.63 34.86 44.21
CA HIS A 96 2.77 34.33 42.84
C HIS A 96 3.43 35.33 41.90
N GLY A 97 3.17 36.64 42.01
CA GLY A 97 3.79 37.67 41.19
C GLY A 97 5.33 37.67 41.26
N PHE A 98 5.94 37.43 42.46
CA PHE A 98 7.39 37.30 42.60
C PHE A 98 7.91 35.97 42.05
N VAL A 99 7.09 34.92 42.02
CA VAL A 99 7.40 33.64 41.44
C VAL A 99 7.50 33.79 39.89
N ILE A 100 6.59 34.55 39.31
CA ILE A 100 6.60 34.85 37.86
C ILE A 100 7.91 35.58 37.49
N ILE A 101 8.30 36.59 38.26
CA ILE A 101 9.56 37.34 38.05
C ILE A 101 10.79 36.43 38.19
N ALA A 102 10.79 35.52 39.18
CA ALA A 102 11.90 34.56 39.31
C ALA A 102 12.00 33.60 38.15
N MET A 103 10.87 33.14 37.60
CA MET A 103 10.85 32.24 36.48
C MET A 103 11.28 32.95 35.19
N GLU A 104 10.78 34.17 34.96
CA GLU A 104 11.20 35.04 33.86
C GLU A 104 12.71 35.29 33.88
N ALA A 105 13.29 35.54 35.07
CA ALA A 105 14.73 35.70 35.20
C ALA A 105 15.50 34.40 34.84
N MET A 106 14.98 33.25 35.26
CA MET A 106 15.56 31.96 34.90
C MET A 106 15.47 31.68 33.41
N ASP A 107 14.37 32.01 32.74
CA ASP A 107 14.19 31.90 31.31
C ASP A 107 15.19 32.77 30.53
N GLN A 108 15.35 34.03 30.97
CA GLN A 108 16.31 34.95 30.34
C GLN A 108 17.77 34.47 30.49
N LEU A 109 18.13 33.95 31.68
CA LEU A 109 19.46 33.35 31.88
C LEU A 109 19.67 32.12 31.06
N LEU A 110 18.66 31.25 30.93
CA LEU A 110 18.70 30.04 30.13
C LEU A 110 19.03 30.37 28.67
N VAL A 111 18.26 31.31 28.08
CA VAL A 111 18.45 31.75 26.70
C VAL A 111 19.78 32.48 26.49
N ALA A 112 20.21 33.32 27.42
CA ALA A 112 21.45 34.09 27.28
C ALA A 112 22.71 33.23 27.46
N CYS A 113 22.65 32.19 28.30
CA CYS A 113 23.83 31.40 28.68
C CYS A 113 23.87 29.99 28.05
N HIS A 114 23.01 29.70 27.06
CA HIS A 114 22.88 28.34 26.49
C HIS A 114 24.18 27.83 25.85
N SER A 115 25.05 28.66 25.35
CA SER A 115 26.34 28.30 24.75
C SER A 115 27.44 28.02 25.77
N GLN A 116 27.21 28.19 27.05
CA GLN A 116 28.19 27.99 28.13
C GLN A 116 27.75 26.80 29.00
N THR A 117 28.64 26.17 29.75
CA THR A 117 28.42 24.99 30.60
C THR A 117 27.14 25.04 31.44
N LEU A 118 26.04 24.59 30.80
CA LEU A 118 24.67 24.72 31.33
C LEU A 118 24.24 23.67 32.37
N ASN A 119 24.94 22.54 32.46
CA ASN A 119 24.41 21.35 33.14
C ASN A 119 23.92 21.57 34.57
N LEU A 120 24.63 22.33 35.36
CA LEU A 120 24.23 22.58 36.76
C LEU A 120 23.12 23.62 36.88
N PHE A 121 23.11 24.65 36.03
CA PHE A 121 22.04 25.63 36.00
C PHE A 121 20.72 24.99 35.53
N VAL A 122 20.75 24.14 34.51
CA VAL A 122 19.58 23.41 34.03
C VAL A 122 19.00 22.54 35.13
N GLU A 123 19.81 21.98 36.01
CA GLU A 123 19.28 21.22 37.12
C GLU A 123 18.41 22.10 38.05
N SER A 124 18.88 23.29 38.41
CA SER A 124 18.13 24.26 39.23
C SER A 124 16.88 24.77 38.48
N PHE A 125 16.98 25.00 37.17
CA PHE A 125 15.87 25.38 36.31
C PHE A 125 14.78 24.30 36.28
N LEU A 126 15.15 23.05 36.00
CA LEU A 126 14.20 21.92 35.95
C LEU A 126 13.58 21.61 37.31
N LYS A 127 14.33 21.81 38.43
CA LYS A 127 13.77 21.76 39.82
C LYS A 127 12.67 22.81 39.99
N MET A 128 12.91 24.02 39.47
CA MET A 128 11.93 25.11 39.55
C MET A 128 10.68 24.79 38.71
N VAL A 129 10.85 24.37 37.45
CA VAL A 129 9.73 23.96 36.60
C VAL A 129 8.94 22.84 37.24
N GLN A 130 9.63 21.81 37.80
CA GLN A 130 8.96 20.72 38.51
C GLN A 130 8.13 21.25 39.69
N LYS A 131 8.70 22.14 40.52
CA LYS A 131 8.03 22.70 41.68
C LYS A 131 6.77 23.50 41.30
N LEU A 132 6.82 24.22 40.18
CA LEU A 132 5.66 24.96 39.68
C LEU A 132 4.58 24.04 39.12
N LEU A 133 4.99 22.99 38.35
CA LEU A 133 4.07 21.97 37.86
C LEU A 133 3.36 21.19 38.98
N GLU A 134 4.01 20.98 40.12
CA GLU A 134 3.43 20.36 41.32
C GLU A 134 2.43 21.26 42.06
N SER A 135 2.42 22.57 41.72
CA SER A 135 1.46 23.52 42.35
C SER A 135 0.02 23.19 41.95
N THR A 136 -0.92 23.53 42.82
CA THR A 136 -2.36 23.46 42.55
C THR A 136 -2.90 24.65 41.76
N ASP A 137 -2.08 25.70 41.59
CA ASP A 137 -2.48 26.92 40.88
C ASP A 137 -2.30 26.71 39.36
N PRO A 138 -3.39 26.82 38.57
CA PRO A 138 -3.35 26.70 37.12
C PRO A 138 -2.37 27.65 36.44
N GLN A 139 -2.27 28.90 36.91
CA GLN A 139 -1.40 29.91 36.31
C GLN A 139 0.08 29.53 36.44
N LEU A 140 0.47 28.94 37.56
CA LEU A 140 1.84 28.49 37.79
C LEU A 140 2.17 27.24 36.96
N GLN A 141 1.20 26.35 36.75
CA GLN A 141 1.39 25.19 35.86
C GLN A 141 1.59 25.61 34.41
N ILE A 142 0.78 26.56 33.92
CA ILE A 142 0.90 27.12 32.58
C ILE A 142 2.25 27.83 32.38
N LEU A 143 2.63 28.69 33.34
CA LEU A 143 3.93 29.37 33.34
C LEU A 143 5.09 28.37 33.26
N ALA A 144 5.05 27.31 34.06
CA ALA A 144 6.07 26.28 34.08
C ALA A 144 6.18 25.55 32.76
N THR A 145 5.03 25.27 32.12
CA THR A 145 5.00 24.62 30.78
C THR A 145 5.60 25.54 29.73
N GLN A 146 5.25 26.83 29.72
CA GLN A 146 5.83 27.80 28.77
C GLN A 146 7.35 27.88 28.90
N SER A 147 7.86 27.90 30.13
CA SER A 147 9.30 27.87 30.39
C SER A 147 9.94 26.56 29.99
N PHE A 148 9.25 25.41 30.20
CA PHE A 148 9.71 24.11 29.74
C PHE A 148 9.79 24.04 28.18
N VAL A 149 8.82 24.59 27.47
CA VAL A 149 8.84 24.65 25.99
C VAL A 149 10.03 25.47 25.49
N ARG A 150 10.36 26.59 26.14
CA ARG A 150 11.57 27.37 25.82
C ARG A 150 12.85 26.54 26.01
N PHE A 151 12.92 25.77 27.08
CA PHE A 151 14.03 24.84 27.35
C PHE A 151 14.07 23.74 26.28
N ALA A 152 12.94 23.18 25.90
CA ALA A 152 12.86 22.11 24.91
C ALA A 152 13.35 22.54 23.51
N ASN A 153 13.20 23.82 23.16
CA ASN A 153 13.69 24.38 21.91
C ASN A 153 15.22 24.59 21.87
N ILE A 154 15.95 24.37 22.97
CA ILE A 154 17.42 24.38 23.00
C ILE A 154 17.90 22.99 22.61
N GLU A 155 18.66 22.89 21.52
CA GLU A 155 19.06 21.59 20.93
C GLU A 155 20.09 20.82 21.78
N GLU A 156 20.81 21.51 22.68
CA GLU A 156 21.85 20.91 23.51
C GLU A 156 21.29 19.86 24.49
N ASP A 157 21.93 18.69 24.55
CA ASP A 157 21.55 17.64 25.48
C ASP A 157 22.02 17.92 26.92
N THR A 158 21.20 17.57 27.90
CA THR A 158 21.49 17.79 29.29
C THR A 158 21.14 16.57 30.14
N PRO A 159 22.14 15.96 30.83
CA PRO A 159 21.90 14.79 31.69
C PRO A 159 20.88 15.05 32.81
N SER A 160 20.72 16.32 33.23
CA SER A 160 19.75 16.70 34.26
C SER A 160 18.29 16.52 33.81
N TYR A 161 18.02 16.65 32.52
CA TYR A 161 16.70 16.42 31.94
C TYR A 161 16.32 14.93 31.98
N HIS A 162 17.24 14.04 31.63
CA HIS A 162 16.97 12.60 31.58
C HIS A 162 16.58 12.06 32.97
N ARG A 163 17.15 12.56 34.06
CA ARG A 163 16.76 12.16 35.43
C ARG A 163 15.31 12.52 35.81
N ARG A 164 14.68 13.45 35.08
CA ARG A 164 13.32 13.95 35.41
C ARG A 164 12.32 13.64 34.29
N TYR A 165 12.73 12.90 33.32
CA TYR A 165 11.96 12.60 32.11
C TYR A 165 10.58 12.01 32.45
N ASP A 166 10.55 10.96 33.26
CA ASP A 166 9.31 10.31 33.72
C ASP A 166 8.34 11.28 34.41
N PHE A 167 8.88 12.19 35.20
CA PHE A 167 8.06 13.18 35.86
C PHE A 167 7.36 14.08 34.84
N PHE A 168 8.10 14.61 33.87
CA PHE A 168 7.54 15.52 32.87
C PHE A 168 6.50 14.84 32.01
N VAL A 169 6.79 13.65 31.49
CA VAL A 169 5.83 12.86 30.73
C VAL A 169 4.55 12.62 31.54
N SER A 170 4.68 12.16 32.77
CA SER A 170 3.52 11.86 33.64
C SER A 170 2.72 13.10 33.98
N LYS A 171 3.38 14.21 34.25
CA LYS A 171 2.71 15.46 34.67
C LYS A 171 1.99 16.13 33.49
N PHE A 172 2.64 16.26 32.34
CA PHE A 172 2.01 16.83 31.14
C PHE A 172 0.86 15.94 30.64
N SER A 173 1.02 14.62 30.67
CA SER A 173 -0.09 13.70 30.37
C SER A 173 -1.28 13.90 31.32
N ALA A 174 -1.03 14.08 32.63
CA ALA A 174 -2.09 14.37 33.57
C ALA A 174 -2.79 15.72 33.29
N MET A 175 -2.04 16.74 32.86
CA MET A 175 -2.61 18.05 32.48
C MET A 175 -3.51 17.96 31.26
N CYS A 176 -3.18 17.09 30.27
CA CYS A 176 -4.01 16.82 29.11
C CYS A 176 -5.40 16.26 29.47
N HIS A 177 -5.55 15.65 30.63
CA HIS A 177 -6.80 15.09 31.13
C HIS A 177 -7.44 15.97 32.23
N SER A 178 -7.05 17.26 32.36
CA SER A 178 -7.59 18.16 33.34
C SER A 178 -9.12 18.24 33.29
N ASN A 179 -9.74 18.12 34.48
CA ASN A 179 -11.19 18.24 34.69
C ASN A 179 -11.54 19.47 35.55
N HIS A 180 -10.79 20.55 35.38
CA HIS A 180 -11.06 21.81 36.11
C HIS A 180 -12.49 22.29 35.87
N ASN A 181 -13.15 22.82 36.91
CA ASN A 181 -14.57 23.22 36.86
C ASN A 181 -14.83 24.35 35.85
N ASP A 182 -13.91 25.31 35.78
CA ASP A 182 -13.97 26.41 34.84
C ASP A 182 -13.50 25.95 33.44
N LYS A 183 -14.35 26.12 32.44
CA LYS A 183 -14.11 25.64 31.07
C LYS A 183 -12.84 26.28 30.45
N PRO A 184 -12.69 27.65 30.42
CA PRO A 184 -11.49 28.23 29.81
C PRO A 184 -10.20 27.86 30.55
N THR A 185 -10.21 27.78 31.88
CA THR A 185 -9.06 27.32 32.66
C THR A 185 -8.73 25.86 32.35
N ARG A 186 -9.73 25.00 32.19
CA ARG A 186 -9.56 23.60 31.82
C ARG A 186 -8.90 23.46 30.44
N GLU A 187 -9.36 24.22 29.45
CA GLU A 187 -8.83 24.24 28.08
C GLU A 187 -7.38 24.75 28.09
N ASN A 188 -7.08 25.82 28.79
CA ASN A 188 -5.72 26.34 28.93
C ASN A 188 -4.76 25.35 29.60
N ILE A 189 -5.21 24.59 30.61
CA ILE A 189 -4.37 23.56 31.25
C ILE A 189 -4.14 22.41 30.28
N ARG A 190 -5.16 21.96 29.53
CA ARG A 190 -5.02 20.93 28.53
C ARG A 190 -4.08 21.35 27.40
N LEU A 191 -4.25 22.57 26.90
CA LEU A 191 -3.36 23.16 25.90
C LEU A 191 -1.91 23.17 26.38
N ALA A 192 -1.67 23.67 27.60
CA ALA A 192 -0.35 23.64 28.22
C ALA A 192 0.19 22.19 28.34
N GLY A 193 -0.65 21.22 28.72
CA GLY A 193 -0.26 19.81 28.79
C GLY A 193 0.24 19.29 27.44
N ILE A 194 -0.49 19.58 26.34
CA ILE A 194 -0.12 19.17 24.98
C ILE A 194 1.19 19.86 24.53
N GLN A 195 1.33 21.18 24.81
CA GLN A 195 2.57 21.91 24.53
C GLN A 195 3.76 21.32 25.31
N GLY A 196 3.54 20.93 26.57
CA GLY A 196 4.54 20.25 27.38
C GLY A 196 4.95 18.91 26.79
N LEU A 197 4.01 18.06 26.32
CA LEU A 197 4.29 16.80 25.64
C LEU A 197 5.03 17.04 24.32
N GLN A 198 4.66 18.05 23.55
CA GLN A 198 5.36 18.43 22.33
C GLN A 198 6.80 18.84 22.63
N GLY A 199 7.02 19.60 23.70
CA GLY A 199 8.36 19.93 24.17
C GLY A 199 9.19 18.69 24.56
N VAL A 200 8.57 17.71 25.23
CA VAL A 200 9.21 16.41 25.52
C VAL A 200 9.63 15.69 24.23
N ILE A 201 8.72 15.60 23.26
CA ILE A 201 8.98 14.94 21.96
C ILE A 201 10.13 15.64 21.23
N ARG A 202 10.15 16.96 21.21
CA ARG A 202 11.21 17.77 20.57
C ARG A 202 12.57 17.60 21.24
N LYS A 203 12.57 17.51 22.55
CA LYS A 203 13.80 17.36 23.34
C LYS A 203 14.38 15.95 23.31
N THR A 204 13.61 14.97 22.84
CA THR A 204 14.09 13.59 22.72
C THR A 204 15.15 13.51 21.62
N VAL A 205 16.38 13.26 22.02
CA VAL A 205 17.49 12.98 21.12
C VAL A 205 17.41 11.53 20.67
N SER A 206 17.87 11.25 19.45
CA SER A 206 17.91 9.93 18.84
C SER A 206 18.91 8.95 19.49
N ASP A 207 19.35 9.22 20.69
CA ASP A 207 20.33 8.39 21.39
C ASP A 207 19.65 7.35 22.27
N ASP A 208 19.58 6.10 21.74
CA ASP A 208 19.02 4.93 22.42
C ASP A 208 19.79 4.55 23.72
N LEU A 209 20.92 5.16 23.98
CA LEU A 209 21.76 4.90 25.17
C LEU A 209 21.32 5.65 26.42
N VAL A 210 20.43 6.66 26.26
CA VAL A 210 19.87 7.44 27.35
C VAL A 210 18.38 7.09 27.46
N GLU A 211 17.57 7.75 28.23
CA GLU A 211 16.16 7.38 28.36
C GLU A 211 15.39 7.48 27.04
N ASN A 212 14.73 6.36 26.69
CA ASN A 212 14.05 6.18 25.40
C ASN A 212 12.56 6.51 25.52
N ILE A 213 12.10 7.56 24.82
CA ILE A 213 10.67 7.95 24.75
C ILE A 213 9.78 6.80 24.25
N TRP A 214 10.34 5.90 23.41
CA TRP A 214 9.61 4.82 22.76
C TRP A 214 9.28 3.66 23.70
N GLU A 215 9.76 3.69 24.93
CA GLU A 215 9.39 2.70 25.93
C GLU A 215 7.89 2.75 26.22
N SER A 216 7.32 1.57 26.47
CA SER A 216 5.88 1.43 26.69
C SER A 216 5.37 2.29 27.83
N GLN A 217 6.15 2.47 28.92
CA GLN A 217 5.78 3.30 30.07
C GLN A 217 5.52 4.78 29.70
N HIS A 218 6.19 5.29 28.66
CA HIS A 218 6.02 6.66 28.16
C HIS A 218 4.96 6.73 27.08
N MET A 219 5.01 5.84 26.09
CA MET A 219 4.05 5.81 24.98
C MET A 219 2.62 5.56 25.46
N ASP A 220 2.42 4.70 26.48
CA ASP A 220 1.11 4.43 27.07
C ASP A 220 0.52 5.63 27.85
N LYS A 221 1.30 6.69 28.06
CA LYS A 221 0.83 7.98 28.62
C LYS A 221 0.65 9.04 27.53
N ILE A 222 1.65 9.20 26.67
CA ILE A 222 1.69 10.25 25.64
C ILE A 222 0.57 10.04 24.60
N VAL A 223 0.53 8.90 23.95
CA VAL A 223 -0.39 8.64 22.85
C VAL A 223 -1.86 8.71 23.27
N PRO A 224 -2.31 8.06 24.36
CA PRO A 224 -3.70 8.19 24.81
C PRO A 224 -4.09 9.63 25.20
N SER A 225 -3.13 10.42 25.74
CA SER A 225 -3.40 11.82 26.10
C SER A 225 -3.65 12.69 24.87
N LEU A 226 -2.91 12.45 23.77
CA LEU A 226 -3.12 13.14 22.51
C LEU A 226 -4.46 12.73 21.87
N LEU A 227 -4.73 11.43 21.79
CA LEU A 227 -5.97 10.90 21.22
C LEU A 227 -7.21 11.39 21.98
N TYR A 228 -7.14 11.45 23.31
CA TYR A 228 -8.22 11.98 24.16
C TYR A 228 -8.59 13.43 23.79
N ASN A 229 -7.59 14.28 23.54
CA ASN A 229 -7.85 15.66 23.17
C ASN A 229 -8.30 15.82 21.70
N MET A 230 -7.88 14.93 20.81
CA MET A 230 -8.38 14.88 19.43
C MET A 230 -9.86 14.49 19.35
N GLN A 231 -10.35 13.63 20.26
CA GLN A 231 -11.77 13.21 20.29
C GLN A 231 -12.74 14.33 20.67
N THR A 232 -12.29 15.36 21.39
CA THR A 232 -13.17 16.43 21.90
C THR A 232 -13.56 17.46 20.84
N ALA A 233 -13.06 17.33 19.60
CA ALA A 233 -13.49 18.17 18.50
C ALA A 233 -14.95 17.85 18.10
N GLU A 234 -15.87 18.74 18.41
CA GLU A 234 -17.25 18.66 17.91
C GLU A 234 -17.23 18.87 16.39
N LYS A 235 -17.60 17.81 15.68
CA LYS A 235 -17.69 17.70 14.22
C LYS A 235 -16.36 17.58 13.49
N TYR A 236 -16.09 16.35 13.03
CA TYR A 236 -15.20 16.08 11.90
C TYR A 236 -15.83 16.65 10.62
N GLU A 237 -15.73 17.93 10.40
CA GLU A 237 -15.93 18.50 9.09
C GLU A 237 -14.80 17.96 8.21
N THR A 238 -15.20 17.37 7.10
CA THR A 238 -14.33 16.90 6.04
C THR A 238 -13.40 18.04 5.62
N VAL A 239 -12.25 18.13 6.27
CA VAL A 239 -11.20 19.04 5.83
C VAL A 239 -10.57 18.38 4.62
N SER A 240 -11.06 18.81 3.45
CA SER A 240 -10.34 18.71 2.20
C SER A 240 -8.90 19.19 2.46
N CYS A 241 -7.91 18.36 2.05
CA CYS A 241 -6.51 18.72 2.07
C CYS A 241 -6.27 19.87 1.07
N MET A 242 -6.62 21.06 1.44
CA MET A 242 -6.16 22.28 0.78
C MET A 242 -5.28 23.01 1.78
N GLU A 243 -4.00 23.12 1.39
CA GLU A 243 -3.02 24.04 1.94
C GLU A 243 -3.64 25.43 2.02
N THR A 244 -4.06 25.82 3.19
CA THR A 244 -4.30 27.23 3.47
C THR A 244 -3.19 27.70 4.39
N ASP A 245 -2.30 28.53 3.83
CA ASP A 245 -1.39 29.43 4.53
C ASP A 245 -2.20 30.34 5.48
N ALA A 246 -2.53 29.85 6.66
CA ALA A 246 -3.06 30.66 7.74
C ALA A 246 -2.25 30.35 9.01
N ARG A 247 -1.09 31.03 9.14
CA ARG A 247 -0.20 30.96 10.29
C ARG A 247 -0.71 31.68 11.54
N ASP A 248 -1.85 32.36 11.45
CA ASP A 248 -2.40 33.15 12.56
C ASP A 248 -3.67 32.47 13.12
N GLY A 249 -3.59 31.92 14.33
CA GLY A 249 -4.72 31.39 15.10
C GLY A 249 -4.76 29.87 15.31
N LEU A 250 -3.75 29.09 14.86
CA LEU A 250 -3.71 27.63 15.02
C LEU A 250 -3.26 27.15 16.41
N GLU A 251 -2.66 28.04 17.22
CA GLU A 251 -2.00 27.63 18.49
C GLU A 251 -2.97 27.49 19.69
N ASP A 252 -4.23 27.92 19.55
CA ASP A 252 -5.15 28.05 20.69
C ASP A 252 -6.23 26.93 20.76
N ASP A 253 -6.20 25.93 19.88
CA ASP A 253 -7.18 24.84 19.87
C ASP A 253 -6.55 23.50 20.29
N PRO A 254 -6.89 22.94 21.47
CA PRO A 254 -6.32 21.71 21.97
C PRO A 254 -6.39 20.52 21.00
N PRO A 255 -7.50 20.24 20.26
CA PRO A 255 -7.57 19.15 19.31
C PRO A 255 -6.57 19.25 18.16
N ARG A 256 -6.43 20.45 17.58
CA ARG A 256 -5.50 20.70 16.46
C ARG A 256 -4.04 20.60 16.91
N LEU A 257 -3.74 21.11 18.08
CA LEU A 257 -2.40 20.99 18.64
C LEU A 257 -2.06 19.54 18.99
N ALA A 258 -3.03 18.77 19.52
CA ALA A 258 -2.84 17.34 19.78
C ALA A 258 -2.58 16.54 18.47
N GLU A 259 -3.29 16.88 17.41
CA GLU A 259 -3.04 16.31 16.08
C GLU A 259 -1.63 16.65 15.59
N ALA A 260 -1.23 17.90 15.65
CA ALA A 260 0.11 18.36 15.25
C ALA A 260 1.21 17.66 16.08
N CYS A 261 0.98 17.48 17.37
CA CYS A 261 1.89 16.78 18.26
C CYS A 261 1.99 15.27 17.92
N LEU A 262 0.87 14.63 17.58
CA LEU A 262 0.87 13.23 17.11
C LEU A 262 1.62 13.09 15.78
N ARG A 263 1.42 14.02 14.84
CA ARG A 263 2.17 14.07 13.57
C ARG A 263 3.68 14.17 13.82
N GLU A 264 4.09 15.05 14.71
CA GLU A 264 5.50 15.24 15.06
C GLU A 264 6.09 14.00 15.73
N LEU A 265 5.35 13.34 16.64
CA LEU A 265 5.77 12.10 17.29
C LEU A 265 5.98 10.97 16.26
N VAL A 266 4.99 10.74 15.41
CA VAL A 266 5.02 9.67 14.40
C VAL A 266 6.12 9.92 13.36
N GLY A 267 6.30 11.18 12.93
CA GLY A 267 7.34 11.56 11.96
C GLY A 267 8.78 11.33 12.45
N ARG A 268 8.97 11.32 13.77
CA ARG A 268 10.27 11.04 14.41
C ARG A 268 10.52 9.56 14.67
N ALA A 269 9.49 8.69 14.55
CA ALA A 269 9.62 7.27 14.82
C ALA A 269 10.48 6.57 13.77
N SER A 270 11.54 5.86 14.22
CA SER A 270 12.27 4.92 13.38
C SER A 270 11.48 3.63 13.19
N PHE A 271 11.92 2.76 12.27
CA PHE A 271 11.26 1.48 11.98
C PHE A 271 10.97 0.64 13.25
N GLY A 272 11.97 0.54 14.16
CA GLY A 272 11.81 -0.22 15.41
C GLY A 272 10.79 0.37 16.39
N HIS A 273 10.50 1.67 16.28
CA HIS A 273 9.65 2.40 17.22
C HIS A 273 8.19 2.55 16.78
N ILE A 274 7.86 2.25 15.52
CA ILE A 274 6.49 2.38 15.00
C ILE A 274 5.50 1.54 15.79
N ARG A 275 5.85 0.30 16.11
CA ARG A 275 5.00 -0.59 16.91
C ARG A 275 4.79 -0.06 18.32
N SER A 276 5.78 0.64 18.89
CA SER A 276 5.66 1.28 20.22
C SER A 276 4.60 2.39 20.23
N VAL A 277 4.43 3.12 19.12
CA VAL A 277 3.38 4.13 18.96
C VAL A 277 2.03 3.49 18.63
N LEU A 278 2.00 2.50 17.74
CA LEU A 278 0.74 1.88 17.29
C LEU A 278 0.04 1.08 18.40
N ARG A 279 0.80 0.39 19.25
CA ARG A 279 0.22 -0.40 20.34
C ARG A 279 -0.69 0.43 21.26
N PRO A 280 -0.27 1.57 21.83
CA PRO A 280 -1.17 2.39 22.65
C PRO A 280 -2.31 3.02 21.84
N VAL A 281 -2.15 3.30 20.53
CA VAL A 281 -3.27 3.72 19.66
C VAL A 281 -4.34 2.64 19.63
N LEU A 282 -4.00 1.42 19.25
CA LEU A 282 -4.92 0.29 19.17
C LEU A 282 -5.58 0.01 20.51
N THR A 283 -4.79 0.01 21.61
CA THR A 283 -5.30 -0.20 22.98
C THR A 283 -6.29 0.90 23.40
N HIS A 284 -6.03 2.15 23.03
CA HIS A 284 -6.92 3.28 23.32
C HIS A 284 -8.26 3.13 22.58
N PHE A 285 -8.23 2.77 21.29
CA PHE A 285 -9.43 2.53 20.50
C PHE A 285 -10.26 1.37 21.05
N ASP A 286 -9.61 0.29 21.50
CA ASP A 286 -10.30 -0.85 22.10
C ASP A 286 -10.93 -0.50 23.45
N ARG A 287 -10.17 0.18 24.32
CA ARG A 287 -10.62 0.52 25.68
C ARG A 287 -11.80 1.48 25.67
N HIS A 288 -11.84 2.40 24.71
CA HIS A 288 -12.85 3.45 24.65
C HIS A 288 -13.90 3.19 23.55
N GLU A 289 -13.90 1.99 22.94
CA GLU A 289 -14.87 1.57 21.92
C GLU A 289 -14.95 2.52 20.70
N LEU A 290 -13.81 3.09 20.27
CA LEU A 290 -13.75 4.15 19.27
C LEU A 290 -13.69 3.67 17.82
N TRP A 291 -13.85 2.37 17.59
CA TRP A 291 -13.91 1.81 16.25
C TRP A 291 -15.24 2.09 15.54
N VAL A 292 -16.30 2.37 16.31
CA VAL A 292 -17.64 2.64 15.80
C VAL A 292 -18.19 3.90 16.46
N PRO A 293 -18.45 4.97 15.69
CA PRO A 293 -18.34 5.12 14.24
C PRO A 293 -16.88 5.18 13.76
N THR A 294 -16.64 4.88 12.47
CA THR A 294 -15.27 4.66 11.92
C THR A 294 -14.50 5.94 11.62
N GLU A 295 -15.15 7.09 11.58
CA GLU A 295 -14.60 8.36 11.11
C GLU A 295 -13.37 8.80 11.91
N PHE A 296 -13.44 8.71 13.24
CA PHE A 296 -12.30 9.06 14.09
C PHE A 296 -11.12 8.12 13.90
N ALA A 297 -11.38 6.82 13.78
CA ALA A 297 -10.34 5.83 13.53
C ALA A 297 -9.69 6.08 12.16
N VAL A 298 -10.48 6.26 11.10
CA VAL A 298 -9.97 6.57 9.76
C VAL A 298 -9.14 7.85 9.78
N HIS A 299 -9.61 8.91 10.44
CA HIS A 299 -8.88 10.17 10.56
C HIS A 299 -7.52 9.97 11.26
N THR A 300 -7.52 9.30 12.42
CA THR A 300 -6.30 9.03 13.19
C THR A 300 -5.29 8.21 12.39
N PHE A 301 -5.72 7.13 11.74
CA PHE A 301 -4.81 6.29 10.96
C PHE A 301 -4.33 6.98 9.68
N LYS A 302 -5.13 7.86 9.06
CA LYS A 302 -4.65 8.73 7.97
C LYS A 302 -3.56 9.69 8.45
N ILE A 303 -3.73 10.34 9.62
CA ILE A 303 -2.68 11.16 10.22
C ILE A 303 -1.39 10.38 10.38
N ILE A 304 -1.47 9.16 10.92
CA ILE A 304 -0.31 8.28 11.11
C ILE A 304 0.34 7.96 9.76
N MET A 305 -0.44 7.53 8.76
CA MET A 305 0.06 7.16 7.44
C MET A 305 0.75 8.32 6.72
N PHE A 306 0.22 9.54 6.81
CA PHE A 306 0.82 10.72 6.20
C PHE A 306 2.02 11.28 6.96
N SER A 307 2.17 10.92 8.23
CA SER A 307 3.26 11.43 9.08
C SER A 307 4.45 10.49 9.17
N ILE A 308 4.23 9.20 8.96
CA ILE A 308 5.28 8.18 8.98
C ILE A 308 6.17 8.29 7.73
N GLN A 309 7.43 7.90 7.85
CA GLN A 309 8.26 7.76 6.65
C GLN A 309 7.67 6.69 5.73
N ALA A 310 7.52 7.02 4.45
CA ALA A 310 6.80 6.22 3.46
C ALA A 310 7.23 4.74 3.46
N GLN A 311 8.53 4.47 3.55
CA GLN A 311 9.11 3.12 3.61
C GLN A 311 8.63 2.25 4.79
N TYR A 312 7.99 2.85 5.81
CA TYR A 312 7.50 2.14 7.01
C TYR A 312 5.97 2.00 7.03
N SER A 313 5.28 2.53 6.04
CA SER A 313 3.80 2.54 5.96
C SER A 313 3.20 1.13 6.03
N TYR A 314 3.90 0.12 5.48
CA TYR A 314 3.45 -1.26 5.54
C TYR A 314 3.33 -1.81 6.97
N SER A 315 4.16 -1.31 7.92
CA SER A 315 4.11 -1.75 9.33
C SER A 315 2.81 -1.34 10.03
N VAL A 316 2.20 -0.23 9.60
CA VAL A 316 0.88 0.20 10.10
C VAL A 316 -0.20 -0.75 9.60
N VAL A 317 -0.17 -1.11 8.32
CA VAL A 317 -1.08 -2.07 7.70
C VAL A 317 -0.94 -3.44 8.37
N GLU A 318 0.29 -3.91 8.57
CA GLU A 318 0.57 -5.18 9.26
C GLU A 318 0.00 -5.20 10.69
N ALA A 319 0.23 -4.12 11.45
CA ALA A 319 -0.29 -4.02 12.82
C ALA A 319 -1.82 -4.07 12.86
N LEU A 320 -2.51 -3.40 11.93
CA LEU A 320 -3.97 -3.48 11.82
C LEU A 320 -4.45 -4.87 11.40
N LEU A 321 -3.78 -5.51 10.43
CA LEU A 321 -4.10 -6.87 10.01
C LEU A 321 -3.99 -7.87 11.17
N GLN A 322 -2.94 -7.76 11.99
CA GLN A 322 -2.76 -8.60 13.18
C GLN A 322 -3.83 -8.30 14.25
N HIS A 323 -4.37 -7.09 14.26
CA HIS A 323 -5.36 -6.66 15.25
C HIS A 323 -6.82 -6.90 14.84
N LEU A 324 -7.10 -7.32 13.59
CA LEU A 324 -8.46 -7.49 13.07
C LEU A 324 -9.32 -8.42 13.95
N ASP A 325 -8.75 -9.53 14.40
CA ASP A 325 -9.45 -10.62 15.09
C ASP A 325 -9.27 -10.63 16.61
N ALA A 326 -8.65 -9.59 17.19
CA ALA A 326 -8.35 -9.57 18.62
C ALA A 326 -9.62 -9.49 19.51
N GLY A 327 -10.26 -10.63 19.76
CA GLY A 327 -11.24 -10.84 20.83
C GLY A 327 -12.52 -9.99 20.83
N VAL A 328 -12.94 -9.45 19.67
CA VAL A 328 -14.04 -8.48 19.55
C VAL A 328 -15.25 -9.00 18.79
N GLY A 329 -16.39 -8.34 18.99
CA GLY A 329 -17.63 -8.65 18.27
C GLY A 329 -17.55 -8.36 16.76
N THR A 330 -18.42 -9.00 15.99
CA THR A 330 -18.45 -8.93 14.52
C THR A 330 -18.50 -7.51 13.97
N ARG A 331 -19.26 -6.61 14.60
CA ARG A 331 -19.40 -5.20 14.21
C ARG A 331 -18.09 -4.42 14.32
N VAL A 332 -17.35 -4.60 15.42
CA VAL A 332 -16.05 -3.94 15.63
C VAL A 332 -15.02 -4.47 14.63
N ARG A 333 -15.07 -5.77 14.34
CA ARG A 333 -14.22 -6.40 13.35
C ARG A 333 -14.43 -5.83 11.94
N ALA A 334 -15.71 -5.67 11.56
CA ALA A 334 -16.07 -5.01 10.30
C ALA A 334 -15.59 -3.55 10.24
N ALA A 335 -15.71 -2.82 11.35
CA ALA A 335 -15.23 -1.44 11.45
C ALA A 335 -13.70 -1.36 11.31
N ARG A 336 -12.94 -2.23 11.98
CA ARG A 336 -11.47 -2.32 11.82
C ARG A 336 -11.06 -2.63 10.38
N ALA A 337 -11.77 -3.54 9.71
CA ALA A 337 -11.53 -3.84 8.30
C ALA A 337 -11.86 -2.65 7.38
N ALA A 338 -12.90 -1.88 7.68
CA ALA A 338 -13.23 -0.66 6.95
C ALA A 338 -12.15 0.43 7.12
N VAL A 339 -11.59 0.59 8.33
CA VAL A 339 -10.44 1.48 8.57
C VAL A 339 -9.23 1.01 7.75
N LEU A 340 -8.91 -0.28 7.78
CA LEU A 340 -7.82 -0.86 6.98
C LEU A 340 -8.02 -0.57 5.49
N SER A 341 -9.23 -0.79 4.95
CA SER A 341 -9.55 -0.48 3.55
C SER A 341 -9.31 0.98 3.18
N SER A 342 -9.58 1.90 4.12
CA SER A 342 -9.42 3.34 3.89
C SER A 342 -7.95 3.82 3.87
N ILE A 343 -7.02 3.02 4.39
CA ILE A 343 -5.62 3.44 4.53
C ILE A 343 -4.62 2.58 3.75
N VAL A 344 -5.01 1.37 3.36
CA VAL A 344 -4.08 0.39 2.75
C VAL A 344 -3.45 0.89 1.45
N ALA A 345 -4.17 1.72 0.70
CA ALA A 345 -3.69 2.33 -0.54
C ALA A 345 -2.41 3.16 -0.36
N PHE A 346 -2.28 3.85 0.77
CA PHE A 346 -1.09 4.67 1.07
C PHE A 346 0.19 3.85 1.29
N ALA A 347 0.04 2.57 1.64
CA ALA A 347 1.19 1.67 1.80
C ALA A 347 1.64 1.02 0.48
N ALA A 348 0.81 1.02 -0.55
CA ALA A 348 1.06 0.25 -1.77
C ALA A 348 2.24 0.79 -2.58
N GLY A 349 2.36 2.14 -2.70
CA GLY A 349 3.38 2.79 -3.52
C GLY A 349 4.82 2.51 -3.06
N ASP A 350 5.00 2.30 -1.76
CA ASP A 350 6.31 2.13 -1.13
C ASP A 350 6.58 0.68 -0.69
N SER A 351 5.63 -0.22 -0.95
CA SER A 351 5.77 -1.63 -0.58
C SER A 351 6.67 -2.38 -1.56
N VAL A 352 7.63 -3.11 -1.03
CA VAL A 352 8.56 -3.96 -1.81
C VAL A 352 8.00 -5.38 -1.92
N GLY A 353 8.30 -6.08 -3.01
CA GLY A 353 7.75 -7.38 -3.39
C GLY A 353 7.37 -8.37 -2.27
N PRO A 354 8.26 -8.69 -1.29
CA PRO A 354 7.89 -9.61 -0.20
C PRO A 354 6.77 -9.10 0.70
N SER A 355 6.75 -7.82 1.05
CA SER A 355 5.70 -7.23 1.89
C SER A 355 4.35 -7.15 1.17
N VAL A 356 4.34 -6.97 -0.16
CA VAL A 356 3.12 -7.04 -0.98
C VAL A 356 2.46 -8.40 -0.84
N LEU A 357 3.22 -9.49 -1.05
CA LEU A 357 2.69 -10.84 -0.95
C LEU A 357 2.24 -11.19 0.48
N GLU A 358 2.92 -10.67 1.49
CA GLU A 358 2.55 -10.87 2.89
C GLU A 358 1.21 -10.21 3.22
N ILE A 359 1.00 -8.95 2.83
CA ILE A 359 -0.28 -8.25 3.02
C ILE A 359 -1.40 -9.00 2.31
N ILE A 360 -1.21 -9.36 1.04
CA ILE A 360 -2.20 -10.12 0.26
C ILE A 360 -2.52 -11.46 0.92
N ASN A 361 -1.49 -12.21 1.34
CA ASN A 361 -1.70 -13.49 2.00
C ASN A 361 -2.46 -13.34 3.33
N ASN A 362 -2.17 -12.31 4.11
CA ASN A 362 -2.87 -12.01 5.35
C ASN A 362 -4.35 -11.64 5.11
N LEU A 363 -4.64 -10.81 4.09
CA LEU A 363 -6.01 -10.48 3.70
C LEU A 363 -6.80 -11.73 3.27
N LEU A 364 -6.21 -12.59 2.43
CA LEU A 364 -6.85 -13.83 1.97
C LEU A 364 -7.02 -14.85 3.12
N THR A 365 -6.08 -14.90 4.06
CA THR A 365 -6.17 -15.77 5.24
C THR A 365 -7.31 -15.33 6.16
N ASN A 366 -7.46 -14.03 6.38
CA ASN A 366 -8.58 -13.46 7.14
C ASN A 366 -9.93 -13.70 6.44
N LEU A 367 -10.00 -13.57 5.11
CA LEU A 367 -11.20 -13.92 4.33
C LEU A 367 -11.55 -15.41 4.47
N ARG A 368 -10.56 -16.29 4.39
CA ARG A 368 -10.76 -17.74 4.57
C ARG A 368 -11.23 -18.09 5.99
N ALA A 369 -10.62 -17.46 7.00
CA ALA A 369 -11.02 -17.65 8.39
C ALA A 369 -12.47 -17.16 8.63
N SER A 370 -12.88 -16.08 7.97
CA SER A 370 -14.24 -15.55 8.03
C SER A 370 -15.27 -16.54 7.49
N VAL A 371 -14.99 -17.21 6.35
CA VAL A 371 -15.88 -18.23 5.77
C VAL A 371 -16.05 -19.46 6.68
N ALA A 372 -14.99 -19.81 7.42
CA ALA A 372 -15.01 -20.97 8.32
C ALA A 372 -15.78 -20.72 9.63
N ARG A 373 -16.16 -19.47 9.93
CA ARG A 373 -16.91 -19.10 11.13
C ARG A 373 -18.41 -19.23 10.90
N ASP A 374 -19.05 -19.99 11.77
CA ASP A 374 -20.51 -20.02 11.86
C ASP A 374 -20.97 -18.80 12.67
N SER A 375 -21.28 -17.70 11.99
CA SER A 375 -21.62 -16.43 12.62
C SER A 375 -23.12 -16.27 12.77
N GLU A 376 -23.59 -15.99 14.00
CA GLU A 376 -25.00 -15.65 14.29
C GLU A 376 -25.43 -14.35 13.59
N LYS A 377 -24.47 -13.49 13.21
CA LYS A 377 -24.69 -12.20 12.54
C LYS A 377 -24.11 -12.19 11.12
N GLU A 378 -24.78 -12.88 10.21
CA GLU A 378 -24.35 -13.00 8.81
C GLU A 378 -24.15 -11.63 8.10
N SER A 379 -24.95 -10.61 8.47
CA SER A 379 -24.82 -9.27 7.88
C SER A 379 -23.51 -8.58 8.19
N ASP A 380 -23.05 -8.64 9.46
CA ASP A 380 -21.80 -8.01 9.89
C ASP A 380 -20.59 -8.75 9.31
N GLU A 381 -20.70 -10.08 9.16
CA GLU A 381 -19.66 -10.89 8.55
C GLU A 381 -19.51 -10.59 7.06
N LYS A 382 -20.62 -10.36 6.35
CA LYS A 382 -20.60 -9.90 4.94
C LYS A 382 -19.92 -8.53 4.81
N LEU A 383 -20.24 -7.57 5.69
CA LEU A 383 -19.56 -6.27 5.71
C LEU A 383 -18.05 -6.39 5.95
N TYR A 384 -17.65 -7.29 6.83
CA TYR A 384 -16.23 -7.59 7.06
C TYR A 384 -15.54 -8.12 5.80
N GLN A 385 -16.16 -9.10 5.14
CA GLN A 385 -15.65 -9.69 3.90
C GLN A 385 -15.56 -8.63 2.79
N GLU A 386 -16.59 -7.81 2.62
CA GLU A 386 -16.60 -6.70 1.65
C GLU A 386 -15.49 -5.69 1.92
N ALA A 387 -15.26 -5.32 3.18
CA ALA A 387 -14.20 -4.40 3.56
C ALA A 387 -12.82 -4.98 3.24
N LEU A 388 -12.57 -6.27 3.47
CA LEU A 388 -11.30 -6.92 3.12
C LEU A 388 -11.11 -7.04 1.60
N ILE A 389 -12.17 -7.34 0.83
CA ILE A 389 -12.13 -7.37 -0.64
C ILE A 389 -11.82 -5.96 -1.18
N ASN A 390 -12.43 -4.94 -0.60
CA ASN A 390 -12.16 -3.56 -0.96
C ASN A 390 -10.72 -3.17 -0.63
N ALA A 391 -10.23 -3.54 0.57
CA ALA A 391 -8.82 -3.32 0.95
C ALA A 391 -7.85 -3.96 -0.04
N LEU A 392 -8.15 -5.18 -0.50
CA LEU A 392 -7.34 -5.86 -1.51
C LEU A 392 -7.31 -5.09 -2.84
N GLY A 393 -8.45 -4.58 -3.28
CA GLY A 393 -8.57 -3.78 -4.50
C GLY A 393 -7.85 -2.44 -4.40
N GLU A 394 -8.09 -1.69 -3.33
CA GLU A 394 -7.44 -0.41 -3.07
C GLU A 394 -5.91 -0.54 -2.99
N PHE A 395 -5.43 -1.62 -2.37
CA PHE A 395 -4.00 -1.91 -2.34
C PHE A 395 -3.46 -2.24 -3.75
N ALA A 396 -4.17 -3.08 -4.50
CA ALA A 396 -3.76 -3.48 -5.84
C ALA A 396 -3.75 -2.31 -6.84
N ASP A 397 -4.67 -1.34 -6.70
CA ASP A 397 -4.78 -0.22 -7.64
C ASP A 397 -3.48 0.60 -7.76
N HIS A 398 -2.76 0.76 -6.66
CA HIS A 398 -1.51 1.52 -6.60
C HIS A 398 -0.27 0.72 -6.97
N LEU A 399 -0.40 -0.58 -7.26
CA LEU A 399 0.72 -1.44 -7.64
C LEU A 399 0.96 -1.43 -9.15
N PRO A 400 2.19 -1.71 -9.62
CA PRO A 400 2.48 -1.92 -11.03
C PRO A 400 1.70 -3.11 -11.63
N ASP A 401 1.37 -3.05 -12.92
CA ASP A 401 0.54 -4.05 -13.58
C ASP A 401 1.08 -5.48 -13.51
N PHE A 402 2.41 -5.67 -13.55
CA PHE A 402 3.01 -7.00 -13.41
C PHE A 402 2.74 -7.62 -12.03
N GLN A 403 2.74 -6.82 -10.96
CA GLN A 403 2.40 -7.29 -9.61
C GLN A 403 0.90 -7.61 -9.49
N LYS A 404 0.04 -6.87 -10.19
CA LYS A 404 -1.40 -7.17 -10.22
C LYS A 404 -1.66 -8.55 -10.84
N ILE A 405 -0.93 -8.92 -11.90
CA ILE A 405 -1.01 -10.26 -12.50
C ILE A 405 -0.53 -11.32 -11.51
N ASP A 406 0.59 -11.11 -10.83
CA ASP A 406 1.08 -12.04 -9.80
C ASP A 406 0.07 -12.25 -8.67
N ILE A 407 -0.57 -11.17 -8.21
CA ILE A 407 -1.65 -11.22 -7.22
C ILE A 407 -2.84 -12.02 -7.75
N MET A 408 -3.29 -11.77 -8.97
CA MET A 408 -4.40 -12.51 -9.59
C MET A 408 -4.08 -14.00 -9.72
N MET A 409 -2.87 -14.36 -10.15
CA MET A 409 -2.41 -15.75 -10.18
C MET A 409 -2.37 -16.38 -8.78
N PHE A 410 -1.89 -15.62 -7.79
CA PHE A 410 -1.86 -16.09 -6.41
C PHE A 410 -3.27 -16.35 -5.87
N ILE A 411 -4.23 -15.44 -6.10
CA ILE A 411 -5.65 -15.63 -5.69
C ILE A 411 -6.22 -16.89 -6.35
N VAL A 412 -6.04 -17.06 -7.66
CA VAL A 412 -6.54 -18.23 -8.40
C VAL A 412 -5.93 -19.52 -7.86
N SER A 413 -4.65 -19.53 -7.48
CA SER A 413 -4.00 -20.70 -6.88
C SER A 413 -4.62 -21.15 -5.55
N LYS A 414 -5.32 -20.25 -4.86
CA LYS A 414 -6.00 -20.52 -3.58
C LYS A 414 -7.44 -21.00 -3.74
N ILE A 415 -8.01 -20.97 -4.95
CA ILE A 415 -9.37 -21.44 -5.21
C ILE A 415 -9.42 -22.96 -5.05
N PRO A 416 -10.35 -23.48 -4.24
CA PRO A 416 -10.49 -24.92 -4.03
C PRO A 416 -10.80 -25.67 -5.35
N ASN A 417 -10.04 -26.71 -5.66
CA ASN A 417 -10.36 -27.61 -6.79
C ASN A 417 -11.50 -28.52 -6.38
N GLN A 418 -12.72 -28.21 -6.80
CA GLN A 418 -13.88 -29.05 -6.54
C GLN A 418 -13.90 -30.31 -7.44
N ARG A 419 -13.12 -31.32 -7.08
CA ARG A 419 -13.28 -32.69 -7.66
C ARG A 419 -14.23 -33.51 -6.79
N GLY A 420 -15.54 -33.14 -6.76
CA GLY A 420 -16.54 -33.83 -5.96
C GLY A 420 -17.62 -32.90 -5.40
N LYS A 421 -18.49 -33.40 -4.50
CA LYS A 421 -19.47 -32.56 -3.78
C LYS A 421 -18.72 -31.68 -2.78
N GLY A 422 -18.41 -30.44 -3.17
CA GLY A 422 -17.82 -29.43 -2.30
C GLY A 422 -18.73 -29.10 -1.12
N THR A 423 -18.15 -28.69 0.00
CA THR A 423 -18.92 -28.20 1.14
C THR A 423 -19.51 -26.82 0.83
N LYS A 424 -20.56 -26.40 1.53
CA LYS A 424 -21.10 -25.01 1.42
C LYS A 424 -20.02 -23.95 1.70
N ALA A 425 -19.10 -24.25 2.61
CA ALA A 425 -17.96 -23.38 2.91
C ALA A 425 -16.98 -23.26 1.73
N ASP A 426 -16.71 -24.35 1.00
CA ASP A 426 -15.84 -24.31 -0.19
C ASP A 426 -16.45 -23.47 -1.32
N SER A 427 -17.78 -23.59 -1.54
CA SER A 427 -18.51 -22.78 -2.53
C SER A 427 -18.49 -21.29 -2.15
N MET A 428 -18.72 -20.98 -0.88
CA MET A 428 -18.63 -19.60 -0.38
C MET A 428 -17.22 -19.04 -0.49
N LEU A 429 -16.20 -19.82 -0.14
CA LEU A 429 -14.79 -19.42 -0.29
C LEU A 429 -14.43 -19.17 -1.76
N GLN A 430 -14.88 -20.04 -2.67
CA GLN A 430 -14.68 -19.86 -4.10
C GLN A 430 -15.33 -18.56 -4.59
N SER A 431 -16.56 -18.26 -4.17
CA SER A 431 -17.26 -17.01 -4.53
C SER A 431 -16.49 -15.78 -4.03
N ILE A 432 -16.01 -15.80 -2.78
CA ILE A 432 -15.24 -14.69 -2.19
C ILE A 432 -13.91 -14.48 -2.89
N LEU A 433 -13.18 -15.55 -3.22
CA LEU A 433 -11.92 -15.45 -3.94
C LEU A 433 -12.12 -14.94 -5.38
N LEU A 434 -13.21 -15.33 -6.06
CA LEU A 434 -13.55 -14.78 -7.38
C LEU A 434 -13.96 -13.31 -7.30
N LYS A 435 -14.68 -12.88 -6.26
CA LYS A 435 -14.97 -11.45 -6.02
C LYS A 435 -13.69 -10.65 -5.77
N SER A 436 -12.75 -11.23 -5.00
CA SER A 436 -11.44 -10.63 -4.77
C SER A 436 -10.64 -10.52 -6.08
N LEU A 437 -10.66 -11.57 -6.91
CA LEU A 437 -10.03 -11.57 -8.22
C LEU A 437 -10.65 -10.52 -9.14
N LEU A 438 -11.98 -10.41 -9.18
CA LEU A 438 -12.69 -9.39 -9.94
C LEU A 438 -12.30 -7.99 -9.49
N LYS A 439 -12.27 -7.74 -8.17
CA LYS A 439 -11.90 -6.43 -7.63
C LYS A 439 -10.46 -6.03 -8.01
N VAL A 440 -9.50 -6.96 -7.97
CA VAL A 440 -8.14 -6.71 -8.46
C VAL A 440 -8.14 -6.51 -9.97
N GLY A 441 -8.90 -7.32 -10.73
CA GLY A 441 -9.03 -7.19 -12.18
C GLY A 441 -9.52 -5.83 -12.62
N THR A 442 -10.44 -5.18 -11.86
CA THR A 442 -10.94 -3.84 -12.20
C THR A 442 -9.88 -2.75 -12.14
N THR A 443 -8.76 -2.99 -11.45
CA THR A 443 -7.63 -2.05 -11.36
C THR A 443 -6.56 -2.29 -12.42
N TYR A 444 -6.67 -3.41 -13.17
CA TYR A 444 -5.71 -3.79 -14.20
C TYR A 444 -6.08 -3.19 -15.56
N LYS A 445 -5.13 -2.55 -16.23
CA LYS A 445 -5.31 -2.01 -17.58
C LYS A 445 -4.67 -2.93 -18.62
N THR A 446 -5.50 -3.70 -19.31
CA THR A 446 -5.03 -4.63 -20.34
C THR A 446 -4.47 -3.86 -21.54
N THR A 447 -3.20 -4.08 -21.84
CA THR A 447 -2.55 -3.56 -23.06
C THR A 447 -2.46 -4.66 -24.14
N GLU A 448 -1.97 -5.82 -23.76
CA GLU A 448 -1.83 -7.01 -24.60
C GLU A 448 -2.47 -8.21 -23.89
N LEU A 449 -3.22 -9.02 -24.61
CA LEU A 449 -3.91 -10.18 -24.03
C LEU A 449 -2.94 -11.25 -23.49
N SER A 450 -1.78 -11.42 -24.13
CA SER A 450 -0.74 -12.34 -23.68
C SER A 450 -0.18 -12.00 -22.30
N LYS A 451 -0.15 -10.70 -21.94
CA LYS A 451 0.27 -10.22 -20.60
C LYS A 451 -0.85 -10.39 -19.58
N ALA A 452 -2.10 -10.08 -19.98
CA ALA A 452 -3.26 -10.20 -19.11
C ALA A 452 -3.60 -11.66 -18.76
N PHE A 453 -3.34 -12.57 -19.71
CA PHE A 453 -3.64 -14.00 -19.59
C PHE A 453 -2.40 -14.88 -19.76
N PRO A 454 -1.47 -14.93 -18.79
CA PRO A 454 -0.45 -15.97 -18.76
C PRO A 454 -1.10 -17.37 -18.84
N ALA A 455 -0.46 -18.33 -19.52
CA ALA A 455 -1.05 -19.63 -19.81
C ALA A 455 -1.63 -20.34 -18.55
N ALA A 456 -0.89 -20.35 -17.44
CA ALA A 456 -1.35 -20.96 -16.19
C ALA A 456 -2.59 -20.26 -15.59
N PHE A 457 -2.69 -18.94 -15.74
CA PHE A 457 -3.83 -18.15 -15.30
C PHE A 457 -5.05 -18.41 -16.18
N LEU A 458 -4.88 -18.38 -17.51
CA LEU A 458 -5.94 -18.67 -18.47
C LEU A 458 -6.49 -20.10 -18.26
N ASP A 459 -5.63 -21.10 -18.16
CA ASP A 459 -6.03 -22.50 -17.96
C ASP A 459 -6.81 -22.69 -16.66
N ALA A 460 -6.47 -21.95 -15.61
CA ALA A 460 -7.19 -22.00 -14.35
C ALA A 460 -8.60 -21.35 -14.47
N LEU A 461 -8.71 -20.22 -15.17
CA LEU A 461 -10.00 -19.56 -15.44
C LEU A 461 -10.90 -20.45 -16.31
N LEU A 462 -10.36 -21.03 -17.40
CA LEU A 462 -11.12 -21.89 -18.30
C LEU A 462 -11.63 -23.15 -17.58
N ARG A 463 -10.89 -23.73 -16.65
CA ARG A 463 -11.40 -24.84 -15.82
C ARG A 463 -12.59 -24.44 -14.95
N LEU A 464 -12.66 -23.19 -14.49
CA LEU A 464 -13.78 -22.70 -13.68
C LEU A 464 -15.06 -22.43 -14.50
N SER A 465 -14.97 -22.32 -15.83
CA SER A 465 -16.15 -22.15 -16.70
C SER A 465 -17.12 -23.34 -16.64
N GLY A 466 -16.62 -24.53 -16.30
CA GLY A 466 -17.41 -25.73 -16.06
C GLY A 466 -17.89 -25.91 -14.62
N ALA A 467 -17.78 -24.90 -13.73
CA ALA A 467 -18.21 -25.00 -12.35
C ALA A 467 -19.71 -25.29 -12.23
N GLY A 468 -20.12 -26.15 -11.31
CA GLY A 468 -21.51 -26.57 -11.14
C GLY A 468 -22.47 -25.42 -10.76
N GLU A 469 -21.97 -24.43 -10.02
CA GLU A 469 -22.75 -23.30 -9.54
C GLU A 469 -22.85 -22.16 -10.57
N ALA A 470 -24.07 -21.74 -10.90
CA ALA A 470 -24.35 -20.72 -11.91
C ALA A 470 -23.76 -19.34 -11.54
N SER A 471 -23.83 -18.96 -10.27
CA SER A 471 -23.26 -17.71 -9.75
C SER A 471 -21.74 -17.64 -9.91
N THR A 472 -21.04 -18.74 -9.69
CA THR A 472 -19.59 -18.88 -9.90
C THR A 472 -19.21 -18.66 -11.37
N ARG A 473 -19.99 -19.27 -12.30
CA ARG A 473 -19.77 -19.06 -13.74
C ARG A 473 -20.02 -17.62 -14.16
N ALA A 474 -21.08 -16.98 -13.62
CA ALA A 474 -21.35 -15.57 -13.91
C ALA A 474 -20.22 -14.65 -13.43
N LEU A 475 -19.70 -14.86 -12.22
CA LEU A 475 -18.53 -14.13 -11.70
C LEU A 475 -17.29 -14.31 -12.57
N LEU A 476 -17.04 -15.54 -13.03
CA LEU A 476 -15.93 -15.82 -13.94
C LEU A 476 -16.05 -15.03 -15.25
N GLN A 477 -17.22 -15.01 -15.87
CA GLN A 477 -17.44 -14.23 -17.08
C GLN A 477 -17.20 -12.74 -16.83
N ARG A 478 -17.64 -12.19 -15.70
CA ARG A 478 -17.36 -10.79 -15.34
C ARG A 478 -15.87 -10.50 -15.21
N ILE A 479 -15.07 -11.44 -14.67
CA ILE A 479 -13.62 -11.32 -14.61
C ILE A 479 -13.04 -11.30 -16.04
N LEU A 480 -13.51 -12.19 -16.91
CA LEU A 480 -13.08 -12.19 -18.33
C LEU A 480 -13.46 -10.87 -19.03
N HIS A 481 -14.69 -10.35 -18.81
CA HIS A 481 -15.10 -9.06 -19.38
C HIS A 481 -14.15 -7.94 -18.95
N THR A 482 -13.84 -7.87 -17.65
CA THR A 482 -12.97 -6.83 -17.09
C THR A 482 -11.56 -6.86 -17.69
N LEU A 483 -11.02 -8.04 -17.96
CA LEU A 483 -9.68 -8.20 -18.53
C LEU A 483 -9.64 -8.13 -20.06
N LEU A 484 -10.73 -8.46 -20.75
CA LEU A 484 -10.83 -8.40 -22.20
C LEU A 484 -11.17 -7.00 -22.70
N ASP A 485 -12.05 -6.28 -22.00
CA ASP A 485 -12.55 -4.97 -22.43
C ASP A 485 -11.49 -3.88 -22.24
N ARG A 486 -10.83 -3.51 -23.32
CA ARG A 486 -9.80 -2.47 -23.33
C ARG A 486 -10.34 -1.09 -23.67
N ARG A 487 -11.53 -1.02 -24.27
CA ARG A 487 -12.08 0.19 -24.87
C ARG A 487 -13.43 0.62 -24.27
N GLY A 488 -13.89 -0.10 -23.25
CA GLY A 488 -15.17 0.20 -22.60
C GLY A 488 -16.39 -0.25 -23.41
N ASN A 489 -16.28 -1.29 -24.22
CA ASN A 489 -17.37 -1.84 -25.01
C ASN A 489 -18.29 -2.76 -24.19
N ALA A 490 -17.82 -3.32 -23.05
CA ALA A 490 -18.58 -4.28 -22.26
C ALA A 490 -19.98 -3.77 -21.84
N PRO A 491 -20.16 -2.53 -21.36
CA PRO A 491 -21.48 -2.06 -20.96
C PRO A 491 -22.51 -2.06 -22.09
N ALA A 492 -22.07 -1.81 -23.33
CA ALA A 492 -22.94 -1.85 -24.51
C ALA A 492 -23.27 -3.27 -24.95
N LEU A 493 -22.43 -4.27 -24.58
CA LEU A 493 -22.57 -5.67 -24.98
C LEU A 493 -23.16 -6.57 -23.89
N VAL A 494 -23.55 -6.04 -22.74
CA VAL A 494 -24.12 -6.84 -21.63
C VAL A 494 -25.41 -7.55 -22.05
N THR A 495 -26.24 -6.90 -22.86
CA THR A 495 -27.53 -7.44 -23.30
C THR A 495 -27.42 -7.83 -24.78
N PRO A 496 -27.68 -9.09 -25.14
CA PRO A 496 -27.73 -9.51 -26.54
C PRO A 496 -28.74 -8.68 -27.34
N THR A 497 -28.32 -8.21 -28.51
CA THR A 497 -29.15 -7.43 -29.44
C THR A 497 -28.85 -7.80 -30.88
N VAL A 498 -29.72 -7.38 -31.80
CA VAL A 498 -29.50 -7.51 -33.23
C VAL A 498 -29.26 -6.16 -33.93
N ASP A 499 -29.38 -5.04 -33.17
CA ASP A 499 -29.15 -3.67 -33.69
C ASP A 499 -27.91 -3.07 -33.04
N TYR A 500 -26.77 -3.25 -33.67
CA TYR A 500 -25.46 -2.73 -33.18
C TYR A 500 -25.14 -1.32 -33.68
N ALA A 501 -25.83 -0.83 -34.71
CA ALA A 501 -25.52 0.47 -35.31
C ALA A 501 -25.65 1.65 -34.33
N LYS A 502 -26.48 1.52 -33.29
CA LYS A 502 -26.75 2.56 -32.28
C LYS A 502 -25.85 2.48 -31.06
N LEU A 503 -25.07 1.40 -30.90
CA LEU A 503 -24.33 1.14 -29.64
C LEU A 503 -23.01 1.90 -29.54
N GLY A 504 -22.49 2.44 -30.69
CA GLY A 504 -21.25 3.21 -30.68
C GLY A 504 -20.02 2.39 -30.29
N LEU A 505 -19.96 1.14 -30.71
CA LEU A 505 -18.82 0.25 -30.39
C LEU A 505 -17.51 0.77 -30.98
N ILE A 506 -16.45 0.74 -30.19
CA ILE A 506 -15.11 1.09 -30.59
C ILE A 506 -14.40 -0.17 -31.09
N VAL A 507 -14.22 -0.30 -32.39
CA VAL A 507 -13.56 -1.44 -33.03
C VAL A 507 -12.22 -0.99 -33.63
N GLU A 508 -11.15 -1.64 -33.24
CA GLU A 508 -9.81 -1.40 -33.80
C GLU A 508 -9.24 -2.68 -34.40
N LYS A 509 -8.33 -2.51 -35.36
CA LYS A 509 -7.64 -3.65 -35.97
C LYS A 509 -6.84 -4.41 -34.92
N CYS A 510 -6.98 -5.74 -34.90
CA CYS A 510 -6.26 -6.62 -34.01
C CYS A 510 -4.74 -6.45 -34.13
N SER A 511 -4.05 -6.37 -33.01
CA SER A 511 -2.58 -6.28 -32.96
C SER A 511 -1.94 -7.63 -33.27
N ARG A 512 -0.70 -7.62 -33.77
CA ARG A 512 0.04 -8.87 -34.05
C ARG A 512 0.24 -9.75 -32.81
N PRO A 513 0.60 -9.23 -31.62
CA PRO A 513 0.67 -10.04 -30.39
C PRO A 513 -0.65 -10.71 -30.04
N ASP A 514 -1.77 -10.00 -30.22
CA ASP A 514 -3.10 -10.52 -29.92
C ASP A 514 -3.55 -11.58 -30.94
N LEU A 515 -3.17 -11.45 -32.22
CA LEU A 515 -3.36 -12.51 -33.23
C LEU A 515 -2.61 -13.79 -32.87
N ILE A 516 -1.36 -13.69 -32.42
CA ILE A 516 -0.59 -14.84 -31.95
C ILE A 516 -1.24 -15.45 -30.70
N PHE A 517 -1.73 -14.61 -29.76
CA PHE A 517 -2.42 -15.08 -28.58
C PHE A 517 -3.69 -15.89 -28.92
N ILE A 518 -4.57 -15.36 -29.79
CA ILE A 518 -5.80 -16.07 -30.16
C ILE A 518 -5.53 -17.32 -31.01
N SER A 519 -4.55 -17.28 -31.90
CA SER A 519 -4.11 -18.45 -32.66
C SER A 519 -3.65 -19.60 -31.75
N LYS A 520 -2.97 -19.27 -30.63
CA LYS A 520 -2.46 -20.25 -29.66
C LYS A 520 -3.53 -20.76 -28.70
N HIS A 521 -4.39 -19.86 -28.20
CA HIS A 521 -5.31 -20.16 -27.11
C HIS A 521 -6.79 -20.16 -27.52
N GLY A 522 -7.12 -19.70 -28.73
CA GLY A 522 -8.51 -19.53 -29.20
C GLY A 522 -9.34 -20.79 -29.12
N TYR A 523 -8.78 -21.94 -29.55
CA TYR A 523 -9.50 -23.20 -29.44
C TYR A 523 -9.91 -23.55 -28.01
N ALA A 524 -8.98 -23.38 -27.03
CA ALA A 524 -9.27 -23.68 -25.64
C ALA A 524 -10.33 -22.70 -25.05
N ILE A 525 -10.25 -21.42 -25.43
CA ILE A 525 -11.21 -20.41 -25.02
C ILE A 525 -12.60 -20.70 -25.58
N PHE A 526 -12.72 -20.87 -26.92
CA PHE A 526 -14.02 -21.11 -27.57
C PHE A 526 -14.64 -22.43 -27.13
N SER A 527 -13.84 -23.51 -27.02
CA SER A 527 -14.32 -24.81 -26.52
C SER A 527 -14.85 -24.71 -25.09
N SER A 528 -14.13 -24.03 -24.20
CA SER A 528 -14.56 -23.87 -22.80
C SER A 528 -15.86 -23.05 -22.69
N LEU A 529 -16.01 -21.98 -23.50
CA LEU A 529 -17.25 -21.20 -23.53
C LEU A 529 -18.42 -21.98 -24.12
N TYR A 530 -18.15 -22.77 -25.16
CA TYR A 530 -19.14 -23.65 -25.78
C TYR A 530 -19.64 -24.73 -24.78
N ASP A 531 -18.70 -25.39 -24.07
CA ASP A 531 -19.05 -26.37 -23.05
C ASP A 531 -19.85 -25.73 -21.91
N GLY A 532 -19.47 -24.50 -21.54
CA GLY A 532 -20.19 -23.70 -20.55
C GLY A 532 -21.64 -23.41 -20.93
N LEU A 533 -21.92 -23.14 -22.22
CA LEU A 533 -23.29 -22.91 -22.72
C LEU A 533 -24.19 -24.14 -22.61
N GLN A 534 -23.63 -25.34 -22.62
CA GLN A 534 -24.39 -26.59 -22.62
C GLN A 534 -24.85 -27.06 -21.23
N LEU A 535 -24.39 -26.40 -20.18
CA LEU A 535 -24.72 -26.78 -18.81
C LEU A 535 -26.20 -26.54 -18.51
N GLU A 536 -26.89 -27.55 -18.00
CA GLU A 536 -28.32 -27.54 -17.70
C GLU A 536 -28.68 -26.45 -16.66
N SER A 537 -27.77 -26.16 -15.75
CA SER A 537 -27.97 -25.17 -14.67
C SER A 537 -27.79 -23.72 -15.12
N ASN A 538 -27.72 -23.42 -16.42
CA ASN A 538 -27.57 -22.04 -16.90
C ASN A 538 -28.88 -21.25 -16.78
N THR A 539 -28.75 -20.06 -16.17
CA THR A 539 -29.79 -19.02 -16.18
C THR A 539 -29.68 -18.15 -17.44
N ALA A 540 -30.64 -17.24 -17.68
CA ALA A 540 -30.48 -16.23 -18.74
C ALA A 540 -29.24 -15.37 -18.53
N GLU A 541 -28.91 -14.99 -17.27
CA GLU A 541 -27.71 -14.24 -16.91
C GLU A 541 -26.44 -14.97 -17.35
N ASN A 542 -26.34 -16.28 -17.16
CA ASN A 542 -25.16 -17.05 -17.59
C ASN A 542 -24.99 -17.03 -19.11
N VAL A 543 -26.06 -17.20 -19.87
CA VAL A 543 -26.01 -17.18 -21.33
C VAL A 543 -25.67 -15.77 -21.83
N CYS A 544 -26.25 -14.71 -21.25
CA CYS A 544 -25.89 -13.33 -21.55
C CYS A 544 -24.43 -13.05 -21.25
N ALA A 545 -23.91 -13.52 -20.12
CA ALA A 545 -22.53 -13.31 -19.73
C ALA A 545 -21.54 -14.01 -20.69
N ILE A 546 -21.83 -15.24 -21.11
CA ILE A 546 -21.01 -15.95 -22.12
C ILE A 546 -21.12 -15.23 -23.48
N TYR A 547 -22.31 -14.79 -23.88
CA TYR A 547 -22.48 -13.96 -25.08
C TYR A 547 -21.60 -12.71 -25.02
N THR A 548 -21.60 -11.98 -23.89
CA THR A 548 -20.78 -10.78 -23.73
C THR A 548 -19.29 -11.07 -23.88
N THR A 549 -18.80 -12.19 -23.33
CA THR A 549 -17.40 -12.62 -23.51
C THR A 549 -17.09 -12.89 -24.98
N LEU A 550 -17.96 -13.62 -25.69
CA LEU A 550 -17.78 -13.90 -27.12
C LEU A 550 -17.86 -12.63 -27.97
N ALA A 551 -18.78 -11.72 -27.65
CA ALA A 551 -18.90 -10.44 -28.32
C ALA A 551 -17.66 -9.54 -28.10
N LEU A 552 -17.11 -9.51 -26.89
CA LEU A 552 -15.86 -8.81 -26.58
C LEU A 552 -14.68 -9.42 -27.35
N LEU A 553 -14.57 -10.73 -27.41
CA LEU A 553 -13.53 -11.40 -28.23
C LEU A 553 -13.66 -11.03 -29.71
N CYS A 554 -14.88 -10.94 -30.25
CA CYS A 554 -15.13 -10.53 -31.62
C CYS A 554 -14.69 -9.08 -31.88
N VAL A 555 -15.00 -8.15 -30.96
CA VAL A 555 -14.70 -6.71 -31.10
C VAL A 555 -13.24 -6.40 -30.82
N GLU A 556 -12.67 -6.96 -29.77
CA GLU A 556 -11.29 -6.69 -29.34
C GLU A 556 -10.23 -7.38 -30.22
N LEU A 557 -10.59 -8.50 -30.84
CA LEU A 557 -9.75 -9.32 -31.71
C LEU A 557 -10.25 -9.32 -33.14
N ALA A 558 -10.75 -8.17 -33.62
CA ALA A 558 -11.32 -8.03 -34.96
C ALA A 558 -10.29 -8.42 -36.05
N SER A 559 -10.43 -9.65 -36.58
CA SER A 559 -9.64 -10.20 -37.68
C SER A 559 -10.46 -11.24 -38.46
N GLU A 560 -10.11 -11.51 -39.70
CA GLU A 560 -10.78 -12.50 -40.51
C GLU A 560 -10.73 -13.91 -39.90
N GLU A 561 -9.59 -14.29 -39.31
CA GLU A 561 -9.39 -15.57 -38.64
C GLU A 561 -10.30 -15.72 -37.42
N THR A 562 -10.32 -14.73 -36.52
CA THR A 562 -11.17 -14.75 -35.34
C THR A 562 -12.66 -14.80 -35.71
N VAL A 563 -13.05 -14.10 -36.76
CA VAL A 563 -14.43 -14.12 -37.24
C VAL A 563 -14.81 -15.47 -37.82
N CYS A 564 -13.91 -16.14 -38.59
CA CYS A 564 -14.18 -17.49 -39.06
C CYS A 564 -14.38 -18.49 -37.93
N ASP A 565 -13.54 -18.43 -36.91
CA ASP A 565 -13.69 -19.27 -35.70
C ASP A 565 -15.00 -18.95 -34.97
N MET A 566 -15.38 -17.66 -34.87
CA MET A 566 -16.65 -17.24 -34.28
C MET A 566 -17.85 -17.77 -35.07
N LEU A 567 -17.86 -17.67 -36.38
CA LEU A 567 -18.92 -18.21 -37.24
C LEU A 567 -19.04 -19.74 -37.13
N GLN A 568 -17.90 -20.43 -37.06
CA GLN A 568 -17.88 -21.88 -36.78
C GLN A 568 -18.48 -22.21 -35.40
N LEU A 569 -18.19 -21.40 -34.39
CA LEU A 569 -18.79 -21.53 -33.07
C LEU A 569 -20.29 -21.30 -33.10
N ILE A 570 -20.77 -20.24 -33.79
CA ILE A 570 -22.19 -19.91 -33.95
C ILE A 570 -22.97 -21.09 -34.58
N LEU A 571 -22.41 -21.72 -35.65
CA LEU A 571 -22.99 -22.91 -36.23
C LEU A 571 -23.06 -24.10 -35.25
N SER A 572 -22.01 -24.27 -34.44
CA SER A 572 -21.97 -25.32 -33.42
C SER A 572 -22.97 -25.04 -32.29
N MET A 573 -23.15 -23.77 -31.85
CA MET A 573 -24.17 -23.38 -30.89
C MET A 573 -25.57 -23.68 -31.38
N GLN A 574 -25.90 -23.31 -32.64
CA GLN A 574 -27.18 -23.63 -33.24
C GLN A 574 -27.39 -25.14 -33.31
N GLN A 575 -26.40 -25.91 -33.76
CA GLN A 575 -26.51 -27.37 -33.85
C GLN A 575 -26.73 -28.01 -32.49
N SER A 576 -26.05 -27.51 -31.44
CA SER A 576 -26.28 -27.99 -30.07
C SER A 576 -27.68 -27.68 -29.59
N ALA A 577 -28.21 -26.47 -29.85
CA ALA A 577 -29.60 -26.11 -29.49
C ALA A 577 -30.66 -26.98 -30.20
N LEU A 578 -30.35 -27.49 -31.40
CA LEU A 578 -31.23 -28.38 -32.17
C LEU A 578 -31.15 -29.84 -31.76
N SER A 579 -29.97 -30.34 -31.38
CA SER A 579 -29.72 -31.79 -31.24
C SER A 579 -29.38 -32.26 -29.83
N ASN A 580 -29.14 -31.39 -28.88
CA ASN A 580 -28.80 -31.75 -27.49
C ASN A 580 -30.04 -32.14 -26.69
N PRO A 581 -30.23 -33.43 -26.33
CA PRO A 581 -31.41 -33.90 -25.64
C PRO A 581 -31.51 -33.44 -24.17
N VAL A 582 -30.41 -32.96 -23.59
CA VAL A 582 -30.36 -32.50 -22.20
C VAL A 582 -30.81 -31.04 -22.10
N MET A 583 -30.72 -30.28 -23.19
CA MET A 583 -31.05 -28.87 -23.21
C MET A 583 -32.54 -28.62 -23.16
N SER A 584 -33.01 -27.83 -22.18
CA SER A 584 -34.40 -27.40 -22.08
C SER A 584 -34.79 -26.48 -23.24
N CYS A 585 -36.10 -26.40 -23.59
CA CYS A 585 -36.61 -25.50 -24.63
C CYS A 585 -36.22 -24.04 -24.35
N ALA A 586 -36.35 -23.59 -23.09
CA ALA A 586 -35.95 -22.23 -22.72
C ALA A 586 -34.46 -21.99 -22.95
N GLN A 587 -33.62 -22.94 -22.62
CA GLN A 587 -32.18 -22.82 -22.87
C GLN A 587 -31.87 -22.85 -24.36
N ALA A 588 -32.53 -23.68 -25.15
CA ALA A 588 -32.35 -23.71 -26.60
C ALA A 588 -32.75 -22.39 -27.26
N CYS A 589 -33.86 -21.75 -26.82
CA CYS A 589 -34.24 -20.42 -27.25
C CYS A 589 -33.21 -19.37 -26.95
N ARG A 590 -32.65 -19.39 -25.72
CA ARG A 590 -31.55 -18.46 -25.30
C ARG A 590 -30.31 -18.65 -26.16
N VAL A 591 -29.88 -19.88 -26.41
CA VAL A 591 -28.74 -20.18 -27.25
C VAL A 591 -28.94 -19.71 -28.70
N HIS A 592 -30.13 -19.93 -29.27
CA HIS A 592 -30.45 -19.43 -30.61
C HIS A 592 -30.47 -17.90 -30.68
N GLY A 593 -31.04 -17.24 -29.66
CA GLY A 593 -31.02 -15.78 -29.57
C GLY A 593 -29.59 -15.21 -29.44
N ALA A 594 -28.76 -15.82 -28.59
CA ALA A 594 -27.35 -15.42 -28.42
C ALA A 594 -26.52 -15.68 -29.70
N ALA A 595 -26.76 -16.81 -30.38
CA ALA A 595 -26.08 -17.15 -31.64
C ALA A 595 -26.42 -16.12 -32.74
N LEU A 596 -27.70 -15.74 -32.87
CA LEU A 596 -28.09 -14.72 -33.86
C LEU A 596 -27.56 -13.32 -33.48
N ALA A 597 -27.55 -12.96 -32.21
CA ALA A 597 -26.93 -11.71 -31.75
C ALA A 597 -25.44 -11.66 -32.11
N LEU A 598 -24.69 -12.71 -31.85
CA LEU A 598 -23.29 -12.79 -32.26
C LEU A 598 -23.13 -12.72 -33.78
N LEU A 599 -23.99 -13.40 -34.53
CA LEU A 599 -23.98 -13.35 -36.00
C LEU A 599 -24.23 -11.93 -36.54
N ALA A 600 -25.15 -11.18 -35.89
CA ALA A 600 -25.43 -9.80 -36.26
C ALA A 600 -24.30 -8.82 -35.91
N LEU A 601 -23.46 -9.15 -34.93
CA LEU A 601 -22.27 -8.36 -34.56
C LEU A 601 -21.15 -8.46 -35.62
N VAL A 602 -20.96 -9.65 -36.17
CA VAL A 602 -19.85 -9.93 -37.13
C VAL A 602 -19.79 -8.95 -38.30
N PRO A 603 -20.86 -8.72 -39.09
CA PRO A 603 -20.82 -7.80 -40.23
C PRO A 603 -20.62 -6.35 -39.81
N HIS A 604 -20.96 -6.00 -38.57
CA HIS A 604 -20.71 -4.66 -38.01
C HIS A 604 -19.23 -4.46 -37.69
N VAL A 605 -18.55 -5.51 -37.18
CA VAL A 605 -17.12 -5.46 -36.82
C VAL A 605 -16.21 -5.42 -38.03
N LEU A 606 -16.48 -6.24 -39.07
CA LEU A 606 -15.63 -6.32 -40.26
C LEU A 606 -16.21 -5.60 -41.48
N LEU A 607 -17.34 -4.90 -41.36
CA LEU A 607 -17.99 -4.19 -42.46
C LEU A 607 -18.28 -5.11 -43.68
N LEU A 608 -19.00 -6.23 -43.44
CA LEU A 608 -19.32 -7.24 -44.43
C LEU A 608 -20.76 -7.06 -44.96
N PRO A 609 -21.01 -6.32 -46.07
CA PRO A 609 -22.38 -5.92 -46.50
C PRO A 609 -23.22 -7.12 -46.94
N ALA A 610 -22.69 -8.09 -47.68
CA ALA A 610 -23.43 -9.27 -48.08
C ALA A 610 -23.88 -10.15 -46.87
N LEU A 611 -23.03 -10.24 -45.83
CA LEU A 611 -23.39 -10.94 -44.61
C LEU A 611 -24.47 -10.15 -43.81
N GLN A 612 -24.38 -8.83 -43.82
CA GLN A 612 -25.38 -7.97 -43.15
C GLN A 612 -26.76 -8.15 -43.75
N GLU A 613 -26.88 -8.22 -45.07
CA GLU A 613 -28.14 -8.44 -45.79
C GLU A 613 -28.72 -9.83 -45.45
N TYR A 614 -27.87 -10.87 -45.47
CA TYR A 614 -28.30 -12.23 -45.12
C TYR A 614 -28.82 -12.30 -43.67
N VAL A 615 -28.11 -11.69 -42.74
CA VAL A 615 -28.51 -11.63 -41.32
C VAL A 615 -29.84 -10.87 -41.13
N ALA A 616 -30.03 -9.77 -41.87
CA ALA A 616 -31.30 -9.04 -41.85
C ALA A 616 -32.49 -9.89 -42.29
N GLN A 617 -32.31 -10.75 -43.33
CA GLN A 617 -33.34 -11.68 -43.79
C GLN A 617 -33.73 -12.69 -42.70
N ILE A 618 -32.75 -13.28 -42.00
CA ILE A 618 -33.02 -14.22 -40.90
C ILE A 618 -33.74 -13.51 -39.73
N ILE A 619 -33.33 -12.29 -39.37
CA ILE A 619 -33.96 -11.51 -38.31
C ILE A 619 -35.42 -11.24 -38.63
N GLU A 620 -35.72 -10.84 -39.87
CA GLU A 620 -37.10 -10.56 -40.26
C GLU A 620 -37.96 -11.83 -40.26
N ALA A 621 -37.46 -12.93 -40.82
CA ALA A 621 -38.13 -14.22 -40.76
C ALA A 621 -38.43 -14.70 -39.32
N ARG A 622 -37.44 -14.55 -38.43
CA ARG A 622 -37.64 -14.90 -37.03
C ARG A 622 -38.58 -13.95 -36.30
N ARG A 623 -38.65 -12.67 -36.70
CA ARG A 623 -39.57 -11.69 -36.14
C ARG A 623 -41.02 -12.07 -36.43
N GLU A 624 -41.28 -12.57 -37.65
CA GLU A 624 -42.62 -12.97 -38.05
C GLU A 624 -43.02 -14.33 -37.51
N GLU A 625 -42.16 -15.35 -37.60
CA GLU A 625 -42.57 -16.74 -37.34
C GLU A 625 -42.05 -17.32 -36.01
N ALA A 626 -40.90 -16.84 -35.51
CA ALA A 626 -40.26 -17.40 -34.32
C ALA A 626 -39.60 -16.33 -33.41
N PRO A 627 -40.38 -15.34 -32.90
CA PRO A 627 -39.83 -14.23 -32.11
C PRO A 627 -39.12 -14.69 -30.84
N HIS A 628 -39.39 -15.90 -30.35
CA HIS A 628 -38.74 -16.51 -29.21
C HIS A 628 -37.27 -16.93 -29.48
N LEU A 629 -36.84 -16.92 -30.72
CA LEU A 629 -35.41 -17.17 -31.09
C LEU A 629 -34.63 -15.87 -31.28
N LEU A 630 -35.19 -14.73 -30.93
CA LEU A 630 -34.59 -13.40 -30.99
C LEU A 630 -34.26 -12.88 -29.59
N PRO A 631 -33.24 -11.99 -29.45
CA PRO A 631 -33.06 -11.20 -28.24
C PRO A 631 -34.29 -10.28 -27.97
N PRO A 632 -34.57 -9.91 -26.69
CA PRO A 632 -33.79 -10.21 -25.47
C PRO A 632 -33.99 -11.64 -24.96
N LEU A 633 -32.99 -12.18 -24.25
CA LEU A 633 -33.07 -13.52 -23.65
C LEU A 633 -33.90 -13.46 -22.37
N LEU A 634 -34.92 -14.33 -22.29
CA LEU A 634 -35.84 -14.42 -21.15
C LEU A 634 -35.46 -15.57 -20.20
N GLU A 635 -35.90 -15.50 -18.95
CA GLU A 635 -35.72 -16.61 -18.01
C GLU A 635 -36.67 -17.77 -18.37
N ASP A 636 -37.91 -17.47 -18.70
CA ASP A 636 -38.92 -18.46 -19.08
C ASP A 636 -39.54 -18.16 -20.46
N TYR A 637 -39.84 -19.20 -21.19
CA TYR A 637 -40.48 -19.15 -22.50
C TYR A 637 -41.72 -20.04 -22.44
N ASP A 638 -42.88 -19.45 -22.62
CA ASP A 638 -44.15 -20.20 -22.69
C ASP A 638 -44.34 -20.84 -24.07
N ILE A 639 -43.45 -21.78 -24.42
CA ILE A 639 -43.46 -22.44 -25.72
C ILE A 639 -43.38 -23.94 -25.52
N PRO A 640 -44.37 -24.68 -26.08
CA PRO A 640 -44.32 -26.13 -26.06
C PRO A 640 -43.20 -26.65 -26.99
N PRO A 641 -42.51 -27.74 -26.63
CA PRO A 641 -41.44 -28.34 -27.42
C PRO A 641 -41.78 -28.64 -28.88
N SER A 642 -43.08 -28.89 -29.15
CA SER A 642 -43.56 -29.14 -30.52
C SER A 642 -43.56 -27.92 -31.45
N LYS A 643 -43.44 -26.69 -30.88
CA LYS A 643 -43.34 -25.47 -31.68
C LYS A 643 -41.87 -25.01 -31.91
N MET A 644 -40.89 -25.73 -31.38
CA MET A 644 -39.49 -25.45 -31.73
C MET A 644 -39.22 -25.82 -33.20
N PRO A 645 -38.68 -24.87 -33.97
CA PRO A 645 -38.39 -25.13 -35.39
C PRO A 645 -37.23 -26.13 -35.53
N ASN A 646 -37.52 -27.29 -36.09
CA ASN A 646 -36.53 -28.38 -36.23
C ASN A 646 -35.69 -28.31 -37.49
N LYS A 647 -36.15 -27.78 -38.62
CA LYS A 647 -35.47 -27.85 -39.93
C LYS A 647 -35.95 -26.83 -40.96
N LEU A 648 -36.33 -25.64 -40.58
CA LEU A 648 -36.76 -24.63 -41.54
C LEU A 648 -35.57 -23.81 -42.00
N PRO A 649 -35.09 -23.93 -43.28
CA PRO A 649 -33.82 -23.33 -43.73
C PRO A 649 -33.75 -21.81 -43.58
N TYR A 650 -34.90 -21.12 -43.66
CA TYR A 650 -34.97 -19.65 -43.58
C TYR A 650 -34.97 -19.10 -42.15
N LEU A 651 -35.29 -19.95 -41.16
CA LEU A 651 -35.21 -19.57 -39.73
C LEU A 651 -33.89 -19.91 -39.08
N MET A 652 -33.11 -20.82 -39.71
CA MET A 652 -31.82 -21.27 -39.22
C MET A 652 -30.69 -20.65 -40.02
N ILE A 653 -29.53 -20.54 -39.38
CA ILE A 653 -28.31 -20.08 -40.01
C ILE A 653 -27.79 -21.22 -40.92
N ASP A 654 -27.78 -20.98 -42.21
CA ASP A 654 -27.29 -21.97 -43.19
C ASP A 654 -25.79 -21.76 -43.47
N GLN A 655 -25.03 -22.86 -43.34
CA GLN A 655 -23.59 -22.89 -43.59
C GLN A 655 -23.22 -22.52 -45.00
N MET A 656 -23.97 -23.00 -46.00
CA MET A 656 -23.66 -22.71 -47.41
C MET A 656 -23.91 -21.25 -47.75
N ALA A 657 -25.02 -20.68 -47.27
CA ALA A 657 -25.32 -19.27 -47.43
C ALA A 657 -24.24 -18.37 -46.74
N LEU A 658 -23.81 -18.75 -45.53
CA LEU A 658 -22.71 -18.03 -44.85
C LEU A 658 -21.41 -18.08 -45.69
N SER A 659 -21.06 -19.25 -46.23
CA SER A 659 -19.85 -19.42 -47.04
C SER A 659 -19.91 -18.59 -48.33
N GLU A 660 -21.10 -18.47 -48.95
CA GLU A 660 -21.31 -17.65 -50.16
C GLU A 660 -21.23 -16.15 -49.83
N CYS A 661 -21.82 -15.69 -48.73
CA CYS A 661 -21.72 -14.33 -48.26
C CYS A 661 -20.26 -13.92 -47.95
N LEU A 662 -19.49 -14.79 -47.29
CA LEU A 662 -18.08 -14.53 -47.00
C LEU A 662 -17.24 -14.43 -48.28
N LYS A 663 -17.45 -15.34 -49.25
CA LYS A 663 -16.77 -15.27 -50.57
C LYS A 663 -17.13 -13.99 -51.32
N ALA A 664 -18.41 -13.57 -51.28
CA ALA A 664 -18.85 -12.31 -51.90
C ALA A 664 -18.18 -11.09 -51.25
N CYS A 665 -17.82 -11.17 -49.98
CA CYS A 665 -17.06 -10.13 -49.27
C CYS A 665 -15.53 -10.27 -49.38
N GLY A 666 -15.02 -11.25 -50.12
CA GLY A 666 -13.58 -11.50 -50.33
C GLY A 666 -12.87 -12.23 -49.19
N VAL A 667 -13.63 -12.79 -48.23
CA VAL A 667 -13.08 -13.57 -47.14
C VAL A 667 -13.04 -15.03 -47.50
N GLU A 668 -11.84 -15.62 -47.64
CA GLU A 668 -11.66 -17.05 -47.91
C GLU A 668 -11.80 -17.87 -46.64
N ALA A 669 -13.02 -18.14 -46.21
CA ALA A 669 -13.29 -18.96 -45.04
C ALA A 669 -13.80 -20.35 -45.42
N ARG A 670 -13.20 -21.40 -44.90
CA ARG A 670 -13.67 -22.80 -45.01
C ARG A 670 -14.45 -23.18 -43.75
N LEU A 671 -15.74 -22.91 -43.72
CA LEU A 671 -16.61 -23.37 -42.66
C LEU A 671 -16.83 -24.88 -42.78
N GLN A 672 -16.63 -25.60 -41.69
CA GLN A 672 -16.92 -27.04 -41.64
C GLN A 672 -18.36 -27.30 -41.19
N PRO A 673 -19.01 -28.42 -41.64
CA PRO A 673 -20.29 -28.81 -41.11
C PRO A 673 -20.24 -28.96 -39.59
N ALA A 674 -21.17 -28.31 -38.90
CA ALA A 674 -21.29 -28.47 -37.45
C ALA A 674 -21.59 -29.93 -37.12
N ALA A 675 -20.76 -30.57 -36.27
CA ALA A 675 -21.06 -31.92 -35.85
C ALA A 675 -22.25 -31.93 -34.87
N PRO A 676 -23.07 -32.98 -34.89
CA PRO A 676 -24.09 -33.22 -33.87
C PRO A 676 -23.42 -33.20 -32.50
N TYR A 677 -24.14 -32.72 -31.48
CA TYR A 677 -23.64 -32.75 -30.10
C TYR A 677 -23.39 -34.21 -29.69
N ALA A 678 -22.14 -34.54 -29.41
CA ALA A 678 -21.69 -35.85 -28.93
C ALA A 678 -20.71 -35.64 -27.78
N GLY A 679 -21.22 -35.27 -26.60
CA GLY A 679 -20.48 -35.25 -25.32
C GLY A 679 -18.99 -34.96 -25.39
N ALA A 680 -18.15 -35.90 -25.05
CA ALA A 680 -16.67 -35.76 -25.04
C ALA A 680 -16.00 -35.66 -26.44
N ALA A 681 -16.73 -35.69 -27.55
CA ALA A 681 -16.14 -35.71 -28.88
C ALA A 681 -15.44 -34.40 -29.30
N LEU A 682 -15.73 -33.29 -28.62
CA LEU A 682 -15.04 -32.01 -28.85
C LEU A 682 -13.58 -32.00 -28.39
N ALA A 683 -13.21 -32.84 -27.44
CA ALA A 683 -11.84 -32.94 -26.91
C ALA A 683 -10.80 -33.43 -27.93
N HIS A 684 -11.21 -34.00 -29.06
CA HIS A 684 -10.31 -34.50 -30.09
C HIS A 684 -10.39 -33.74 -31.42
N ARG A 685 -11.10 -32.60 -31.45
CA ARG A 685 -11.09 -31.76 -32.62
C ARG A 685 -9.84 -30.91 -32.66
N HIS A 686 -9.14 -31.01 -33.75
CA HIS A 686 -8.09 -30.04 -34.08
C HIS A 686 -8.68 -28.64 -34.10
N SER A 687 -7.86 -27.62 -33.66
CA SER A 687 -8.21 -26.21 -33.76
C SER A 687 -8.91 -25.95 -35.11
N TRP A 688 -9.98 -25.17 -35.08
CA TRP A 688 -10.67 -24.77 -36.33
C TRP A 688 -9.72 -24.05 -37.27
N VAL A 689 -8.67 -23.40 -36.76
CA VAL A 689 -7.58 -22.78 -37.50
C VAL A 689 -6.68 -23.83 -38.19
N GLU A 690 -6.36 -24.99 -37.54
CA GLU A 690 -5.53 -26.04 -38.12
C GLU A 690 -6.25 -26.81 -39.26
N ALA A 691 -7.59 -26.88 -39.23
CA ALA A 691 -8.34 -27.50 -40.33
C ALA A 691 -8.21 -26.73 -41.66
N GLY A 692 -7.95 -25.43 -41.62
CA GLY A 692 -7.64 -24.57 -42.77
C GLY A 692 -6.17 -24.70 -43.20
N ALA A 693 -5.24 -24.97 -42.30
CA ALA A 693 -3.81 -25.03 -42.53
C ALA A 693 -3.30 -26.37 -43.10
N ALA A 694 -4.09 -27.44 -43.03
CA ALA A 694 -3.68 -28.77 -43.52
C ALA A 694 -3.50 -28.87 -45.04
N GLN A 695 -3.86 -27.84 -45.79
CA GLN A 695 -3.65 -27.77 -47.27
C GLN A 695 -2.68 -26.66 -47.72
N GLY A 696 -2.18 -25.82 -46.80
CA GLY A 696 -1.14 -24.84 -47.10
C GLY A 696 0.13 -25.15 -46.29
N ARG A 697 0.82 -26.21 -46.60
CA ARG A 697 1.91 -26.77 -45.80
C ARG A 697 3.21 -25.97 -45.76
N ASP A 698 3.28 -24.79 -46.39
CA ASP A 698 4.58 -24.15 -46.62
C ASP A 698 4.85 -22.82 -45.86
N SER A 699 3.91 -22.32 -45.02
CA SER A 699 4.12 -20.97 -44.44
C SER A 699 4.25 -20.90 -42.91
N LEU A 700 3.75 -21.86 -42.13
CA LEU A 700 3.81 -21.80 -40.68
C LEU A 700 4.76 -22.81 -40.04
N ALA A 701 5.10 -23.89 -40.72
CA ALA A 701 6.10 -24.85 -40.25
C ALA A 701 7.55 -24.29 -40.35
N ASP A 702 7.81 -23.38 -41.28
CA ASP A 702 9.10 -22.72 -41.45
C ASP A 702 9.37 -21.61 -40.38
N ILE A 703 8.34 -21.14 -39.66
CA ILE A 703 8.53 -20.15 -38.58
C ILE A 703 8.96 -20.81 -37.27
N SER A 704 8.71 -22.11 -37.12
CA SER A 704 9.10 -22.86 -35.93
C SER A 704 10.43 -23.61 -36.04
N ALA A 705 11.05 -23.61 -37.22
CA ALA A 705 12.29 -24.34 -37.47
C ALA A 705 13.48 -23.46 -37.87
N GLY A 706 13.41 -22.14 -37.72
CA GLY A 706 14.56 -21.26 -37.88
C GLY A 706 15.46 -21.33 -36.66
N PRO A 707 16.79 -21.50 -36.79
CA PRO A 707 17.70 -21.66 -35.66
C PRO A 707 17.92 -20.39 -34.84
N ASN A 708 17.17 -19.30 -35.07
CA ASN A 708 17.32 -18.00 -34.40
C ASN A 708 16.02 -17.37 -33.92
N ALA A 709 14.98 -18.15 -33.64
CA ALA A 709 13.85 -17.67 -32.88
C ALA A 709 14.06 -17.91 -31.38
N GLU A 710 15.13 -17.37 -30.82
CA GLU A 710 15.18 -17.05 -29.41
C GLU A 710 14.18 -15.91 -29.15
N LEU A 711 12.94 -16.30 -28.92
CA LEU A 711 11.97 -15.40 -28.29
C LEU A 711 12.43 -15.19 -26.87
N ASP A 712 13.00 -14.02 -26.63
CA ASP A 712 13.30 -13.46 -25.32
C ASP A 712 12.14 -13.74 -24.37
N SER A 713 12.29 -14.78 -23.58
CA SER A 713 11.65 -14.89 -22.29
C SER A 713 12.38 -13.92 -21.37
N ALA A 714 11.93 -12.68 -21.33
CA ALA A 714 12.47 -11.64 -20.46
C ALA A 714 12.12 -11.91 -19.00
N ASN A 715 12.44 -13.10 -18.49
CA ASN A 715 12.41 -13.44 -17.07
C ASN A 715 13.31 -14.65 -16.79
N SER A 716 14.58 -14.55 -17.10
CA SER A 716 15.58 -15.40 -16.48
C SER A 716 16.64 -14.52 -15.85
N SER A 717 16.76 -14.67 -14.53
CA SER A 717 17.84 -14.11 -13.74
C SER A 717 19.20 -14.31 -14.40
N PRO A 718 20.10 -13.31 -14.38
CA PRO A 718 21.43 -13.46 -14.95
C PRO A 718 22.26 -14.36 -14.05
N GLY A 719 22.63 -15.51 -14.56
CA GLY A 719 23.60 -16.32 -13.85
C GLY A 719 23.59 -17.82 -14.13
N VAL A 720 23.77 -18.27 -15.34
CA VAL A 720 24.58 -19.46 -15.67
C VAL A 720 24.98 -19.38 -17.14
N GLN A 721 26.21 -19.02 -17.41
CA GLN A 721 26.82 -19.19 -18.73
C GLN A 721 26.92 -20.69 -19.05
N ARG A 722 26.17 -21.15 -20.06
CA ARG A 722 26.47 -22.40 -20.70
C ARG A 722 27.46 -22.14 -21.83
N HIS A 723 28.69 -22.70 -21.71
CA HIS A 723 29.61 -22.77 -22.77
C HIS A 723 28.98 -23.48 -23.96
N SER A 724 28.98 -22.85 -25.14
CA SER A 724 28.67 -23.45 -26.43
C SER A 724 29.77 -24.42 -26.82
N GLY A 725 29.60 -25.65 -26.42
CA GLY A 725 30.30 -26.76 -27.00
C GLY A 725 29.44 -27.40 -28.09
N ALA A 726 30.05 -27.74 -29.24
CA ALA A 726 29.46 -28.23 -30.46
C ALA A 726 28.28 -29.19 -30.32
N GLY A 727 27.32 -29.08 -31.24
CA GLY A 727 26.06 -29.82 -31.28
C GLY A 727 26.20 -31.33 -31.07
N GLU A 728 25.79 -31.78 -29.88
CA GLU A 728 25.40 -33.17 -29.66
C GLU A 728 23.86 -33.27 -29.81
N SER A 729 23.44 -34.06 -30.79
CA SER A 729 22.02 -34.43 -30.93
C SER A 729 21.53 -35.05 -29.63
N VAL A 730 20.37 -34.59 -29.12
CA VAL A 730 19.74 -35.16 -27.93
C VAL A 730 19.42 -36.63 -28.18
N SER A 731 20.29 -37.51 -27.72
CA SER A 731 20.11 -38.95 -27.84
C SER A 731 19.29 -39.47 -26.65
N LEU A 732 18.61 -40.59 -26.86
CA LEU A 732 17.83 -41.28 -25.83
C LEU A 732 18.68 -41.65 -24.61
N GLU A 733 19.99 -41.78 -24.79
CA GLU A 733 20.99 -42.01 -23.71
C GLU A 733 21.29 -40.76 -22.90
N ALA A 734 21.25 -39.54 -23.48
CA ALA A 734 21.40 -38.28 -22.78
C ALA A 734 20.20 -38.03 -21.88
N LEU A 735 18.99 -38.35 -22.34
CA LEU A 735 17.77 -38.30 -21.57
C LEU A 735 17.76 -39.31 -20.40
N ARG A 736 18.24 -40.54 -20.63
CA ARG A 736 18.37 -41.53 -19.56
C ARG A 736 19.42 -41.13 -18.51
N ARG A 737 20.53 -40.51 -18.90
CA ARG A 737 21.52 -39.98 -17.96
C ARG A 737 20.96 -38.81 -17.13
N ALA A 738 20.20 -37.93 -17.75
CA ALA A 738 19.54 -36.84 -17.03
C ALA A 738 18.47 -37.35 -16.03
N ALA A 739 17.76 -38.43 -16.36
CA ALA A 739 16.73 -39.03 -15.51
C ALA A 739 17.32 -39.88 -14.36
N ALA A 740 18.54 -40.38 -14.47
CA ALA A 740 19.20 -41.22 -13.46
C ALA A 740 19.74 -40.40 -12.25
N GLY A 741 19.72 -39.06 -12.31
CA GLY A 741 20.30 -38.19 -11.27
C GLY A 741 21.83 -38.23 -11.21
N PRO A 742 22.46 -37.34 -10.45
CA PRO A 742 23.94 -37.28 -10.36
C PRO A 742 24.50 -38.57 -9.80
N SER A 743 25.58 -39.07 -10.45
CA SER A 743 26.26 -40.28 -10.02
C SER A 743 26.85 -40.13 -8.60
N GLU A 744 27.08 -41.24 -7.93
CA GLU A 744 27.64 -41.25 -6.56
C GLU A 744 29.02 -40.57 -6.49
N ALA A 745 29.77 -40.60 -7.62
CA ALA A 745 31.05 -39.90 -7.75
C ALA A 745 30.86 -38.38 -7.81
N GLU A 746 29.85 -37.86 -8.52
CA GLU A 746 29.53 -36.45 -8.61
C GLU A 746 28.96 -35.91 -7.28
N ARG A 747 28.19 -36.72 -6.54
CA ARG A 747 27.72 -36.38 -5.19
C ARG A 747 28.90 -36.23 -4.22
N ARG A 748 29.84 -37.18 -4.23
CA ARG A 748 31.06 -37.13 -3.42
C ARG A 748 31.95 -35.92 -3.76
N GLU A 749 32.00 -35.56 -5.03
CA GLU A 749 32.77 -34.39 -5.49
C GLU A 749 32.08 -33.09 -5.05
N ALA A 750 30.75 -33.01 -5.13
CA ALA A 750 29.98 -31.87 -4.65
C ALA A 750 30.07 -31.72 -3.11
N GLU A 751 30.09 -32.81 -2.38
CA GLU A 751 30.32 -32.82 -0.93
C GLU A 751 31.73 -32.35 -0.55
N ARG A 752 32.76 -32.80 -1.30
CA ARG A 752 34.14 -32.32 -1.10
C ARG A 752 34.26 -30.83 -1.36
N ARG A 753 33.65 -30.32 -2.46
CA ARG A 753 33.63 -28.87 -2.76
C ARG A 753 32.91 -28.06 -1.66
N ARG A 754 31.80 -28.56 -1.13
CA ARG A 754 31.09 -27.96 0.01
C ARG A 754 31.95 -27.96 1.29
N ALA A 755 32.61 -29.05 1.58
CA ALA A 755 33.52 -29.16 2.73
C ALA A 755 34.68 -28.16 2.63
N THR A 756 35.32 -28.07 1.44
CA THR A 756 36.42 -27.13 1.19
C THR A 756 35.98 -25.69 1.30
N LEU A 757 34.77 -25.35 0.75
CA LEU A 757 34.19 -24.03 0.90
C LEU A 757 33.91 -23.69 2.37
N ASN A 758 33.32 -24.62 3.13
CA ASN A 758 33.04 -24.42 4.54
C ASN A 758 34.32 -24.25 5.39
N ASP A 759 35.38 -24.98 5.07
CA ASP A 759 36.69 -24.82 5.71
C ASP A 759 37.32 -23.47 5.35
N THR A 760 37.20 -23.04 4.10
CA THR A 760 37.68 -21.72 3.66
C THR A 760 36.93 -20.60 4.40
N PHE A 761 35.61 -20.69 4.54
CA PHE A 761 34.83 -19.70 5.30
C PHE A 761 35.12 -19.70 6.81
N ARG A 762 35.59 -20.82 7.38
CA ARG A 762 35.96 -20.91 8.82
C ARG A 762 37.36 -20.44 9.12
N THR A 763 38.29 -20.57 8.18
CA THR A 763 39.76 -20.40 8.46
C THR A 763 40.35 -19.18 7.78
N ALA A 764 39.73 -18.64 6.71
CA ALA A 764 40.27 -17.48 6.00
C ALA A 764 39.97 -16.17 6.71
N PRO A 765 40.94 -15.23 6.75
CA PRO A 765 40.69 -13.87 7.23
C PRO A 765 39.59 -13.16 6.42
N PHE A 766 38.81 -12.28 7.07
CA PHE A 766 37.69 -11.57 6.47
C PHE A 766 38.03 -10.82 5.17
N ASP A 767 39.23 -10.21 5.12
CA ASP A 767 39.72 -9.50 3.93
C ASP A 767 39.93 -10.45 2.73
N HIS A 768 40.32 -11.69 2.98
CA HIS A 768 40.47 -12.70 1.93
C HIS A 768 39.13 -13.22 1.43
N LEU A 769 38.11 -13.32 2.29
CA LEU A 769 36.77 -13.68 1.91
C LEU A 769 36.13 -12.57 1.07
N LEU A 770 36.35 -11.29 1.39
CA LEU A 770 35.91 -10.13 0.61
C LEU A 770 36.50 -10.14 -0.82
N LEU A 771 37.79 -10.51 -0.97
CA LEU A 771 38.44 -10.66 -2.29
C LEU A 771 37.88 -11.83 -3.11
N LEU A 772 37.41 -12.91 -2.47
CA LEU A 772 36.79 -14.04 -3.12
C LEU A 772 35.34 -13.77 -3.54
N THR A 773 34.68 -12.83 -2.89
CA THR A 773 33.27 -12.44 -3.17
C THR A 773 33.14 -11.21 -4.08
N GLN A 774 34.25 -10.50 -4.37
CA GLN A 774 34.22 -9.44 -5.36
C GLN A 774 33.98 -10.04 -6.76
N PRO A 775 32.97 -9.59 -7.50
CA PRO A 775 32.75 -10.02 -8.88
C PRO A 775 34.03 -9.64 -9.67
N LYS A 776 34.67 -10.63 -10.30
CA LYS A 776 35.79 -10.39 -11.24
C LYS A 776 35.27 -9.40 -12.30
N TYR A 777 36.05 -8.39 -12.59
CA TYR A 777 35.75 -7.25 -13.46
C TYR A 777 35.53 -7.63 -14.95
N GLU A 778 34.81 -8.70 -15.26
CA GLU A 778 34.38 -9.06 -16.61
C GLU A 778 33.37 -8.06 -17.22
N ILE A 779 32.66 -7.33 -16.38
CA ILE A 779 31.69 -6.33 -16.85
C ILE A 779 32.41 -5.11 -17.44
N LYS A 780 33.54 -4.71 -16.89
CA LYS A 780 34.31 -3.57 -17.40
C LYS A 780 34.99 -3.90 -18.72
N GLU A 781 35.56 -5.11 -18.88
CA GLU A 781 36.12 -5.59 -20.12
C GLU A 781 35.06 -5.75 -21.21
N LYS A 782 33.88 -6.32 -20.92
CA LYS A 782 32.77 -6.42 -21.88
C LYS A 782 32.17 -5.07 -22.25
N LEU A 783 32.11 -4.11 -21.33
CA LEU A 783 31.69 -2.74 -21.65
C LEU A 783 32.72 -2.05 -22.56
N GLU A 784 34.01 -2.22 -22.32
CA GLU A 784 35.08 -1.70 -23.20
C GLU A 784 35.04 -2.38 -24.57
N GLU A 785 34.74 -3.67 -24.65
CA GLU A 785 34.58 -4.41 -25.90
C GLU A 785 33.34 -3.94 -26.71
N ILE A 786 32.23 -3.69 -26.04
CA ILE A 786 31.02 -3.10 -26.64
C ILE A 786 31.26 -1.66 -27.09
N PHE A 787 31.94 -0.84 -26.31
CA PHE A 787 32.28 0.53 -26.71
C PHE A 787 33.28 0.56 -27.88
N ASN A 788 34.21 -0.36 -27.95
CA ASN A 788 35.15 -0.49 -29.06
C ASN A 788 34.47 -1.00 -30.33
N SER A 789 33.51 -1.94 -30.23
CA SER A 789 32.72 -2.42 -31.36
C SER A 789 31.73 -1.39 -31.95
N LEU A 790 31.28 -0.43 -31.13
CA LEU A 790 30.42 0.67 -31.59
C LEU A 790 31.21 1.83 -32.22
N SER A 791 32.56 1.84 -32.09
CA SER A 791 33.41 2.85 -32.68
C SER A 791 34.03 2.45 -34.05
N GLU A 792 33.79 1.23 -34.56
CA GLU A 792 34.24 0.75 -35.87
C GLU A 792 33.10 0.66 -36.88
N GLU A 793 32.45 1.79 -37.23
CA GLU A 793 31.80 1.92 -38.55
C GLU A 793 32.59 2.89 -39.44
N PRO A 794 32.99 2.50 -40.63
CA PRO A 794 33.78 3.31 -41.53
C PRO A 794 32.90 4.35 -42.26
N LEU A 795 33.04 5.61 -41.94
CA LEU A 795 32.55 6.72 -42.75
C LEU A 795 33.47 6.88 -43.93
N LEU A 796 32.94 6.59 -45.13
CA LEU A 796 33.52 6.94 -46.41
C LEU A 796 33.69 8.45 -46.54
N GLY A 797 34.90 8.85 -46.82
CA GLY A 797 35.56 10.05 -47.20
C GLY A 797 34.82 11.35 -47.49
N VAL A 798 35.43 12.44 -47.04
CA VAL A 798 36.04 13.53 -47.86
C VAL A 798 36.77 14.48 -46.89
N GLY A 799 37.95 14.88 -47.29
CA GLY A 799 39.03 15.40 -46.53
C GLY A 799 38.97 16.87 -46.06
N VAL A 800 40.11 17.23 -45.43
CA VAL A 800 40.72 18.53 -45.16
C VAL A 800 40.50 19.14 -43.78
N GLY A 801 41.55 19.05 -42.97
CA GLY A 801 42.16 20.18 -42.24
C GLY A 801 41.62 20.59 -40.88
N GLY A 802 42.41 20.41 -39.83
CA GLY A 802 42.43 21.29 -38.65
C GLY A 802 41.87 20.73 -37.35
N SER A 803 42.76 20.36 -36.41
CA SER A 803 42.43 20.30 -34.97
C SER A 803 41.77 21.60 -34.51
N PRO A 804 40.78 21.51 -33.65
CA PRO A 804 41.00 21.62 -32.21
C PRO A 804 39.99 20.91 -31.31
N ALA A 805 40.39 20.70 -30.04
CA ALA A 805 39.63 20.59 -28.82
C ALA A 805 38.32 19.74 -28.80
N GLY A 806 38.33 18.72 -27.97
CA GLY A 806 37.25 17.74 -27.74
C GLY A 806 35.87 18.31 -27.58
N LYS A 807 34.99 17.88 -28.48
CA LYS A 807 33.54 18.05 -28.27
C LYS A 807 33.05 16.98 -27.31
N PRO A 808 32.23 17.34 -26.31
CA PRO A 808 31.67 16.35 -25.37
C PRO A 808 30.78 15.35 -26.13
N THR A 809 30.93 14.07 -25.77
CA THR A 809 30.09 12.99 -26.30
C THR A 809 28.62 13.22 -25.92
N PRO A 810 27.64 12.66 -26.66
CA PRO A 810 26.21 12.85 -26.37
C PRO A 810 25.81 12.50 -24.94
N CYS A 811 26.46 11.48 -24.32
CA CYS A 811 26.18 11.07 -22.94
C CYS A 811 26.50 12.12 -21.89
N THR A 812 27.61 12.86 -22.03
CA THR A 812 27.98 13.95 -21.12
C THR A 812 27.07 15.18 -21.24
N LYS A 813 26.36 15.31 -22.36
CA LYS A 813 25.42 16.41 -22.60
C LYS A 813 24.06 16.16 -21.95
N TYR A 814 23.62 14.91 -21.84
CA TYR A 814 22.30 14.56 -21.32
C TYR A 814 22.34 14.09 -19.85
N PHE A 815 23.48 13.61 -19.36
CA PHE A 815 23.63 13.09 -17.99
C PHE A 815 24.95 13.58 -17.36
N PRO A 816 25.10 14.89 -17.14
CA PRO A 816 26.37 15.45 -16.60
C PRO A 816 26.66 14.95 -15.19
N GLU A 817 25.64 14.56 -14.43
CA GLU A 817 25.74 14.13 -13.01
C GLU A 817 26.41 12.75 -12.82
N LEU A 818 26.42 11.92 -13.87
CA LEU A 818 27.02 10.58 -13.83
C LEU A 818 28.54 10.59 -14.02
N PHE A 819 29.12 11.76 -14.35
CA PHE A 819 30.57 11.89 -14.66
C PHE A 819 31.31 12.90 -13.78
N LEU A 820 30.69 13.33 -12.67
CA LEU A 820 31.33 14.13 -11.62
C LEU A 820 32.02 13.18 -10.62
N TYR A 821 33.28 12.86 -10.91
CA TYR A 821 34.28 12.41 -9.92
C TYR A 821 35.52 13.22 -10.13
#